data_b1b68eb1cf3edae0f8c0979e5ee9c54c
#
_entry.id   b1b68eb1cf3edae0f8c0979e5ee9c54c
#
_cell.length_a   1.000
_cell.length_b   1.000
_cell.length_c   1.000
_cell.angle_alpha   90.00
_cell.angle_beta   90.00
_cell.angle_gamma   90.00
#
_symmetry.space_group_name_H-M   'P 1'
#
loop_
_entity.id
_entity.type
_entity.pdbx_description
1 polymer ?
#
loop_
_entity_poly.entity_id
_entity_poly.type
_entity_poly.pdbx_seq_one_letter_code
_entity_poly.pdbx_strand_id
1 'polypeptide(L)'
;MSPRRRSDELDFILAHRGRKRKRAARIQRRRRAGAAVATLAIVMVIVFVTVGFGAGTALSASCDLSTLRPVEIGANSFVYAKDGSLLGSIPAERNREPVTNAQMSKWLPRATVAIEDRRFWQHGGVDYVGIARAAWTDVSAGKVLEGGSTITQQLVRNLYTGQEKTFTRKIKEACLAIKLAQKWPKQKVLDEYLNTVYYGNHAYGVEAAAQTYFSKHARQLTLLQAALLAGLPQAPSDYDPYHNPQAALDRRDEVLRAMLKNESITLAQYDRAIRSNTLDLRAGRIYKTIKQPYFFSYVIDELDKAYGSNTVRQGGLKVYTTIDPRLQRLANKAIRDILPYKIDPASAIVSVEPRTGAIRAMTAVVRKRGNQFNLVAQSARQAGSTFKTFVLASAIERGIDPDSTYYTSAPFTCSVGPWCQTPWQVHTYDNSYRGSMSITSGTLASDNAVYAQLTLDVGPRYVWQMAHRLGVHLSPDKPVASIGLGSLAVSPLDMAAAYATFAAMGTYAKPMAITKVILPGGHEDKDSGWGKPQTKRAVSEAVAWKVTDILRQNALYGTGAGSGDGLHPNAGKTGTTENHADAWFDGYTRQLSTVVWMGYPEGEIPMVNVHGLSVAGATFPVPIWHEYMAAALWHHKELGFELPDKYPTYHSVTRGNYGSLGSYYSAPSSYSSTTPATTTTSAVTTQEAPAPPVSTKATTPKPKQTPPATTVVQPPPPTTTAAPPPATTTTETPPPGPGQTP
;
A
#
# COMPACT_ATOMS: atom_id res chain seq x y z
N MET A 1 8.63 -9.82 82.01
CA MET A 1 8.28 -9.77 80.59
C MET A 1 6.84 -9.39 80.49
N SER A 2 6.56 -8.26 79.85
CA SER A 2 5.25 -7.62 79.75
C SER A 2 4.26 -8.39 78.84
N PRO A 3 3.01 -8.50 79.22
CA PRO A 3 1.96 -9.25 78.41
C PRO A 3 1.79 -8.78 76.96
N ARG A 4 2.19 -7.54 76.69
CA ARG A 4 2.11 -6.99 75.28
C ARG A 4 3.03 -7.64 74.24
N ARG A 5 4.21 -8.14 74.67
CA ARG A 5 5.13 -8.81 73.70
C ARG A 5 4.64 -10.18 73.25
N ARG A 6 3.79 -10.85 74.01
CA ARG A 6 3.26 -12.17 73.65
C ARG A 6 2.11 -12.10 72.66
N SER A 7 1.34 -11.02 72.66
CA SER A 7 0.27 -10.82 71.71
C SER A 7 0.80 -10.51 70.28
N ASP A 8 1.83 -9.66 70.21
CA ASP A 8 2.38 -9.24 68.85
C ASP A 8 3.10 -10.39 68.12
N GLU A 9 3.71 -11.29 68.89
CA GLU A 9 4.37 -12.50 68.33
C GLU A 9 3.36 -13.52 67.84
N LEU A 10 2.20 -13.66 68.51
CA LEU A 10 1.11 -14.53 68.10
C LEU A 10 0.41 -13.97 66.83
N ASP A 11 0.17 -12.67 66.78
CA ASP A 11 -0.44 -12.02 65.61
C ASP A 11 0.49 -12.06 64.36
N PHE A 12 1.79 -11.94 64.55
CA PHE A 12 2.80 -12.11 63.50
C PHE A 12 2.81 -13.56 62.94
N ILE A 13 2.75 -14.55 63.80
CA ILE A 13 2.73 -15.97 63.41
C ILE A 13 1.42 -16.32 62.71
N LEU A 14 0.27 -15.81 63.17
CA LEU A 14 -1.03 -16.02 62.54
C LEU A 14 -1.14 -15.33 61.17
N ALA A 15 -0.61 -14.10 61.07
CA ALA A 15 -0.55 -13.39 59.80
C ALA A 15 0.35 -14.10 58.77
N HIS A 16 1.49 -14.68 59.25
CA HIS A 16 2.42 -15.41 58.39
C HIS A 16 1.82 -16.75 57.90
N ARG A 17 1.10 -17.47 58.76
CA ARG A 17 0.34 -18.69 58.40
C ARG A 17 -0.80 -18.38 57.44
N GLY A 18 -1.52 -17.24 57.58
CA GLY A 18 -2.57 -16.79 56.68
C GLY A 18 -2.05 -16.47 55.27
N ARG A 19 -0.89 -15.83 55.17
CA ARG A 19 -0.23 -15.52 53.87
C ARG A 19 0.25 -16.78 53.15
N LYS A 20 0.84 -17.75 53.88
CA LYS A 20 1.24 -19.06 53.31
C LYS A 20 0.04 -19.86 52.81
N ARG A 21 -1.09 -19.91 53.53
CA ARG A 21 -2.32 -20.59 53.11
C ARG A 21 -2.94 -19.93 51.88
N LYS A 22 -3.00 -18.59 51.81
CA LYS A 22 -3.49 -17.85 50.62
C LYS A 22 -2.59 -18.07 49.38
N ARG A 23 -1.28 -18.13 49.57
CA ARG A 23 -0.29 -18.41 48.50
C ARG A 23 -0.41 -19.84 47.99
N ALA A 24 -0.56 -20.82 48.87
CA ALA A 24 -0.77 -22.23 48.53
C ALA A 24 -2.11 -22.44 47.78
N ALA A 25 -3.20 -21.83 48.27
CA ALA A 25 -4.50 -21.87 47.59
C ALA A 25 -4.48 -21.22 46.20
N ARG A 26 -3.72 -20.11 46.01
CA ARG A 26 -3.53 -19.47 44.71
C ARG A 26 -2.75 -20.35 43.71
N ILE A 27 -1.70 -21.01 44.20
CA ILE A 27 -0.90 -21.95 43.39
C ILE A 27 -1.75 -23.18 43.01
N GLN A 28 -2.54 -23.71 43.96
CA GLN A 28 -3.39 -24.85 43.69
C GLN A 28 -4.54 -24.51 42.74
N ARG A 29 -5.11 -23.30 42.84
CA ARG A 29 -6.11 -22.80 41.85
C ARG A 29 -5.52 -22.60 40.44
N ARG A 30 -4.29 -22.07 40.34
CA ARG A 30 -3.56 -21.96 39.08
C ARG A 30 -3.24 -23.33 38.47
N ARG A 31 -2.82 -24.31 39.29
CA ARG A 31 -2.56 -25.69 38.85
C ARG A 31 -3.87 -26.39 38.36
N ARG A 32 -5.00 -26.21 39.07
CA ARG A 32 -6.29 -26.74 38.65
C ARG A 32 -6.82 -26.08 37.40
N ALA A 33 -6.68 -24.74 37.25
CA ALA A 33 -7.01 -24.02 36.04
C ALA A 33 -6.12 -24.43 34.85
N GLY A 34 -4.82 -24.59 35.08
CA GLY A 34 -3.88 -25.09 34.08
C GLY A 34 -4.17 -26.54 33.67
N ALA A 35 -4.52 -27.40 34.61
CA ALA A 35 -4.93 -28.80 34.32
C ALA A 35 -6.25 -28.86 33.53
N ALA A 36 -7.24 -28.00 33.89
CA ALA A 36 -8.52 -27.96 33.17
C ALA A 36 -8.32 -27.44 31.72
N VAL A 37 -7.47 -26.43 31.52
CA VAL A 37 -7.12 -25.93 30.18
C VAL A 37 -6.35 -26.98 29.37
N ALA A 38 -5.42 -27.70 30.01
CA ALA A 38 -4.69 -28.80 29.37
C ALA A 38 -5.61 -29.96 29.00
N THR A 39 -6.55 -30.31 29.86
CA THR A 39 -7.56 -31.36 29.56
C THR A 39 -8.48 -30.95 28.44
N LEU A 40 -8.94 -29.69 28.42
CA LEU A 40 -9.77 -29.12 27.35
C LEU A 40 -9.01 -29.12 26.00
N ALA A 41 -7.72 -28.76 26.02
CA ALA A 41 -6.85 -28.77 24.85
C ALA A 41 -6.62 -30.19 24.33
N ILE A 42 -6.43 -31.20 25.24
CA ILE A 42 -6.29 -32.61 24.89
C ILE A 42 -7.61 -33.13 24.29
N VAL A 43 -8.74 -32.82 24.90
CA VAL A 43 -10.07 -33.20 24.37
C VAL A 43 -10.31 -32.57 23.01
N MET A 44 -9.97 -31.27 22.83
CA MET A 44 -10.05 -30.61 21.52
C MET A 44 -9.14 -31.25 20.49
N VAL A 45 -7.93 -31.62 20.84
CA VAL A 45 -7.00 -32.37 19.96
C VAL A 45 -7.53 -33.75 19.63
N ILE A 46 -8.08 -34.48 20.60
CA ILE A 46 -8.69 -35.79 20.35
C ILE A 46 -9.93 -35.68 19.46
N VAL A 47 -10.80 -34.71 19.70
CA VAL A 47 -11.96 -34.42 18.84
C VAL A 47 -11.49 -33.99 17.44
N PHE A 48 -10.45 -33.16 17.33
CA PHE A 48 -9.89 -32.77 16.04
C PHE A 48 -9.24 -33.94 15.30
N VAL A 49 -8.55 -34.81 16.00
CA VAL A 49 -7.95 -36.06 15.43
C VAL A 49 -9.02 -37.07 15.04
N THR A 50 -10.04 -37.31 15.88
CA THR A 50 -11.10 -38.31 15.58
C THR A 50 -12.06 -37.77 14.51
N VAL A 51 -12.46 -36.50 14.54
CA VAL A 51 -13.26 -35.88 13.49
C VAL A 51 -12.42 -35.71 12.20
N GLY A 52 -11.14 -35.38 12.33
CA GLY A 52 -10.20 -35.32 11.19
C GLY A 52 -9.95 -36.68 10.55
N PHE A 53 -9.84 -37.74 11.34
CA PHE A 53 -9.68 -39.12 10.82
C PHE A 53 -10.97 -39.65 10.20
N GLY A 54 -12.12 -39.43 10.83
CA GLY A 54 -13.44 -39.87 10.30
C GLY A 54 -13.87 -39.04 9.08
N ALA A 55 -13.65 -37.73 9.09
CA ALA A 55 -13.86 -36.88 7.93
C ALA A 55 -12.81 -37.12 6.84
N GLY A 56 -11.57 -37.46 7.20
CA GLY A 56 -10.48 -37.76 6.27
C GLY A 56 -10.78 -38.98 5.39
N THR A 57 -11.41 -39.99 5.89
CA THR A 57 -11.81 -41.19 5.10
C THR A 57 -12.99 -40.88 4.16
N ALA A 58 -13.95 -40.05 4.58
CA ALA A 58 -15.07 -39.61 3.74
C ALA A 58 -14.64 -38.56 2.69
N LEU A 59 -13.74 -37.60 3.06
CA LEU A 59 -13.18 -36.61 2.12
C LEU A 59 -12.13 -37.23 1.18
N SER A 60 -11.43 -38.31 1.56
CA SER A 60 -10.46 -38.94 0.68
C SER A 60 -11.10 -39.53 -0.58
N ALA A 61 -12.37 -39.88 -0.53
CA ALA A 61 -13.13 -40.33 -1.69
C ALA A 61 -13.48 -39.19 -2.67
N SER A 62 -13.54 -37.94 -2.19
CA SER A 62 -13.92 -36.77 -2.98
C SER A 62 -12.76 -35.91 -3.49
N CYS A 63 -11.52 -36.21 -3.07
CA CYS A 63 -10.33 -35.51 -3.54
C CYS A 63 -9.72 -36.22 -4.75
N ASP A 64 -10.01 -35.78 -5.94
CA ASP A 64 -9.50 -36.40 -7.17
C ASP A 64 -8.09 -35.94 -7.53
N LEU A 65 -7.14 -36.92 -7.57
CA LEU A 65 -5.76 -36.65 -8.05
C LEU A 65 -5.67 -36.65 -9.58
N SER A 66 -6.71 -37.06 -10.31
CA SER A 66 -6.70 -37.04 -11.78
C SER A 66 -6.73 -35.64 -12.33
N THR A 67 -7.20 -34.66 -11.52
CA THR A 67 -7.10 -33.22 -11.83
C THR A 67 -5.67 -32.68 -11.66
N LEU A 68 -4.78 -33.47 -11.08
CA LEU A 68 -3.38 -33.13 -10.88
C LEU A 68 -2.58 -33.49 -12.14
N ARG A 69 -2.79 -32.78 -13.24
CA ARG A 69 -1.93 -32.95 -14.41
C ARG A 69 -0.55 -32.39 -14.09
N PRO A 70 0.55 -33.12 -14.45
CA PRO A 70 1.87 -32.51 -14.52
C PRO A 70 1.77 -31.33 -15.49
N VAL A 71 2.18 -30.16 -15.01
CA VAL A 71 2.17 -28.93 -15.80
C VAL A 71 3.09 -29.08 -17.00
N GLU A 72 2.55 -29.00 -18.21
CA GLU A 72 3.33 -28.95 -19.43
C GLU A 72 4.23 -27.70 -19.45
N ILE A 73 5.46 -27.84 -19.94
CA ILE A 73 6.49 -26.78 -20.01
C ILE A 73 5.95 -25.63 -20.86
N GLY A 74 5.58 -24.51 -20.24
CA GLY A 74 4.85 -23.43 -20.89
C GLY A 74 5.74 -22.46 -21.69
N ALA A 75 5.13 -21.80 -22.66
CA ALA A 75 5.71 -20.70 -23.43
C ALA A 75 5.67 -19.38 -22.64
N ASN A 76 6.59 -18.44 -22.89
CA ASN A 76 6.60 -17.12 -22.23
C ASN A 76 5.23 -16.42 -22.41
N SER A 77 4.70 -15.84 -21.33
CA SER A 77 3.56 -14.92 -21.42
C SER A 77 4.07 -13.53 -21.77
N PHE A 78 3.32 -12.82 -22.60
CA PHE A 78 3.69 -11.48 -23.06
C PHE A 78 2.63 -10.47 -22.64
N VAL A 79 3.08 -9.34 -22.11
CA VAL A 79 2.21 -8.25 -21.69
C VAL A 79 2.41 -7.07 -22.62
N TYR A 80 1.31 -6.61 -23.22
CA TYR A 80 1.29 -5.53 -24.21
C TYR A 80 0.54 -4.31 -23.66
N ALA A 81 1.05 -3.13 -23.99
CA ALA A 81 0.36 -1.87 -23.73
C ALA A 81 -0.86 -1.67 -24.65
N LYS A 82 -1.62 -0.61 -24.42
CA LYS A 82 -2.80 -0.23 -25.21
C LYS A 82 -2.50 -0.06 -26.71
N ASP A 83 -1.31 0.43 -27.04
CA ASP A 83 -0.85 0.61 -28.42
C ASP A 83 -0.25 -0.66 -29.05
N GLY A 84 -0.32 -1.79 -28.38
CA GLY A 84 0.26 -3.06 -28.81
C GLY A 84 1.78 -3.20 -28.57
N SER A 85 2.44 -2.18 -28.06
CA SER A 85 3.86 -2.28 -27.73
C SER A 85 4.13 -3.22 -26.56
N LEU A 86 5.22 -3.99 -26.64
CA LEU A 86 5.59 -4.95 -25.59
C LEU A 86 6.09 -4.22 -24.34
N LEU A 87 5.44 -4.48 -23.21
CA LEU A 87 5.85 -4.02 -21.87
C LEU A 87 6.88 -4.96 -21.25
N GLY A 88 6.74 -6.23 -21.48
CA GLY A 88 7.64 -7.25 -20.96
C GLY A 88 7.10 -8.66 -21.16
N SER A 89 7.87 -9.63 -20.74
CA SER A 89 7.43 -11.00 -20.65
C SER A 89 7.36 -11.43 -19.19
N ILE A 90 6.31 -12.17 -18.86
CA ILE A 90 6.32 -13.01 -17.67
C ILE A 90 7.10 -14.23 -18.12
N PRO A 91 8.31 -14.47 -17.58
CA PRO A 91 9.09 -15.62 -18.00
C PRO A 91 8.23 -16.84 -17.75
N ALA A 92 7.92 -17.59 -18.81
CA ALA A 92 7.60 -18.97 -18.60
C ALA A 92 8.81 -19.59 -17.91
N GLU A 93 8.57 -20.71 -17.30
CA GLU A 93 9.50 -21.60 -16.64
C GLU A 93 10.87 -21.82 -17.31
N ARG A 94 11.26 -21.05 -18.34
CA ARG A 94 12.62 -21.06 -18.88
C ARG A 94 13.67 -20.54 -17.88
N ASN A 95 13.28 -19.80 -16.88
CA ASN A 95 14.09 -19.62 -15.68
C ASN A 95 13.85 -20.72 -14.65
N ARG A 96 12.96 -21.63 -14.91
CA ARG A 96 12.81 -22.91 -14.30
C ARG A 96 13.48 -23.94 -15.19
N GLU A 97 14.78 -23.91 -15.27
CA GLU A 97 15.51 -25.17 -15.46
C GLU A 97 15.16 -25.99 -14.22
N PRO A 98 14.31 -27.04 -14.33
CA PRO A 98 14.02 -27.86 -13.19
C PRO A 98 15.33 -28.52 -12.80
N VAL A 99 15.96 -27.97 -11.78
CA VAL A 99 17.22 -28.47 -11.28
C VAL A 99 16.92 -29.65 -10.37
N THR A 100 17.53 -30.78 -10.63
CA THR A 100 17.50 -31.94 -9.72
C THR A 100 18.26 -31.60 -8.43
N ASN A 101 18.05 -32.37 -7.37
CA ASN A 101 18.79 -32.18 -6.11
C ASN A 101 20.32 -32.22 -6.32
N ALA A 102 20.81 -33.04 -7.24
CA ALA A 102 22.23 -33.10 -7.60
C ALA A 102 22.75 -31.81 -8.25
N GLN A 103 21.87 -31.03 -8.85
CA GLN A 103 22.17 -29.74 -9.49
C GLN A 103 21.95 -28.53 -8.57
N MET A 104 21.54 -28.78 -7.33
CA MET A 104 21.40 -27.74 -6.29
C MET A 104 22.59 -27.79 -5.33
N SER A 105 22.89 -26.66 -4.69
CA SER A 105 23.76 -26.64 -3.53
C SER A 105 23.20 -27.51 -2.42
N LYS A 106 24.04 -28.35 -1.83
CA LYS A 106 23.64 -29.22 -0.70
C LYS A 106 23.02 -28.48 0.48
N TRP A 107 23.29 -27.18 0.61
CA TRP A 107 22.79 -26.35 1.68
C TRP A 107 21.31 -26.00 1.52
N LEU A 108 20.84 -25.86 0.30
CA LEU A 108 19.49 -25.34 0.03
C LEU A 108 18.36 -26.31 0.45
N PRO A 109 18.34 -27.60 0.07
CA PRO A 109 17.34 -28.53 0.56
C PRO A 109 17.35 -28.64 2.08
N ARG A 110 18.55 -28.62 2.71
CA ARG A 110 18.73 -28.69 4.17
C ARG A 110 18.19 -27.44 4.85
N ALA A 111 18.46 -26.25 4.32
CA ALA A 111 17.96 -24.99 4.85
C ALA A 111 16.43 -24.91 4.76
N THR A 112 15.87 -25.28 3.62
CA THR A 112 14.42 -25.29 3.39
C THR A 112 13.71 -26.26 4.34
N VAL A 113 14.19 -27.51 4.46
CA VAL A 113 13.60 -28.47 5.39
C VAL A 113 13.72 -27.99 6.85
N ALA A 114 14.87 -27.42 7.23
CA ALA A 114 15.08 -26.94 8.60
C ALA A 114 14.11 -25.83 9.02
N ILE A 115 13.80 -24.88 8.11
CA ILE A 115 12.96 -23.72 8.44
C ILE A 115 11.47 -23.95 8.17
N GLU A 116 11.12 -24.61 7.06
CA GLU A 116 9.74 -24.77 6.63
C GLU A 116 9.06 -26.03 7.22
N ASP A 117 9.82 -27.13 7.36
CA ASP A 117 9.25 -28.41 7.74
C ASP A 117 10.32 -29.36 8.32
N ARG A 118 10.78 -29.09 9.55
CA ARG A 118 11.91 -29.83 10.15
C ARG A 118 11.71 -31.34 10.26
N ARG A 119 10.44 -31.82 10.24
CA ARG A 119 10.06 -33.22 10.30
C ARG A 119 9.66 -33.79 8.95
N PHE A 120 9.97 -33.10 7.88
CA PHE A 120 9.59 -33.44 6.51
C PHE A 120 9.78 -34.92 6.17
N TRP A 121 10.90 -35.48 6.57
CA TRP A 121 11.25 -36.88 6.30
C TRP A 121 10.44 -37.89 7.12
N GLN A 122 9.73 -37.47 8.18
CA GLN A 122 9.08 -38.35 9.19
C GLN A 122 7.58 -38.45 9.05
N HIS A 123 6.90 -37.56 8.30
CA HIS A 123 5.43 -37.56 8.20
C HIS A 123 4.92 -37.83 6.78
N GLY A 124 3.63 -38.23 6.65
CA GLY A 124 2.98 -38.63 5.40
C GLY A 124 2.23 -37.49 4.68
N GLY A 125 2.83 -36.30 4.51
CA GLY A 125 2.20 -35.14 3.83
C GLY A 125 1.67 -34.07 4.77
N VAL A 126 1.12 -34.46 5.93
CA VAL A 126 0.66 -33.57 7.00
C VAL A 126 1.40 -33.92 8.30
N ASP A 127 1.95 -32.96 9.00
CA ASP A 127 2.61 -33.13 10.31
C ASP A 127 1.64 -32.87 11.46
N TYR A 128 0.90 -33.89 11.90
CA TYR A 128 -0.05 -33.75 13.00
C TYR A 128 0.63 -33.40 14.34
N VAL A 129 1.85 -33.87 14.58
CA VAL A 129 2.62 -33.59 15.79
C VAL A 129 3.13 -32.13 15.74
N GLY A 130 3.54 -31.67 14.55
CA GLY A 130 3.92 -30.28 14.32
C GLY A 130 2.76 -29.31 14.54
N ILE A 131 1.57 -29.64 14.04
CA ILE A 131 0.33 -28.86 14.24
C ILE A 131 -0.01 -28.77 15.73
N ALA A 132 0.02 -29.90 16.45
CA ALA A 132 -0.27 -29.91 17.89
C ALA A 132 0.75 -29.06 18.69
N ARG A 133 2.03 -29.12 18.32
CA ARG A 133 3.08 -28.30 18.95
C ARG A 133 2.89 -26.81 18.63
N ALA A 134 2.66 -26.44 17.36
CA ALA A 134 2.42 -25.06 16.95
C ALA A 134 1.22 -24.46 17.70
N ALA A 135 0.09 -25.20 17.76
CA ALA A 135 -1.08 -24.79 18.52
C ALA A 135 -0.78 -24.57 20.01
N TRP A 136 0.05 -25.43 20.62
CA TRP A 136 0.49 -25.25 22.02
C TRP A 136 1.37 -24.01 22.20
N THR A 137 2.32 -23.79 21.28
CA THR A 137 3.22 -22.63 21.30
C THR A 137 2.43 -21.32 21.12
N ASP A 138 1.49 -21.27 20.18
CA ASP A 138 0.64 -20.12 19.90
C ASP A 138 -0.27 -19.76 21.09
N VAL A 139 -0.90 -20.76 21.70
CA VAL A 139 -1.74 -20.60 22.91
C VAL A 139 -0.89 -20.12 24.10
N SER A 140 0.31 -20.69 24.29
CA SER A 140 1.18 -20.33 25.42
C SER A 140 1.77 -18.92 25.28
N ALA A 141 1.99 -18.45 24.06
CA ALA A 141 2.55 -17.15 23.75
C ALA A 141 1.49 -16.04 23.56
N GLY A 142 0.19 -16.41 23.46
CA GLY A 142 -0.90 -15.47 23.21
C GLY A 142 -0.86 -14.79 21.83
N LYS A 143 -0.08 -15.31 20.89
CA LYS A 143 0.03 -14.83 19.50
C LYS A 143 0.47 -15.94 18.58
N VAL A 144 0.12 -15.85 17.30
CA VAL A 144 0.52 -16.82 16.28
C VAL A 144 2.02 -16.68 16.00
N LEU A 145 2.82 -17.66 16.42
CA LEU A 145 4.27 -17.65 16.30
C LEU A 145 4.81 -18.72 15.33
N GLU A 146 4.11 -19.84 15.15
CA GLU A 146 4.55 -20.95 14.32
C GLU A 146 3.55 -21.28 13.21
N GLY A 147 4.05 -21.41 11.96
CA GLY A 147 3.26 -21.91 10.81
C GLY A 147 3.24 -23.43 10.77
N GLY A 148 2.08 -24.04 11.02
CA GLY A 148 1.90 -25.51 11.00
C GLY A 148 1.70 -26.13 9.61
N SER A 149 2.10 -25.51 8.51
CA SER A 149 1.93 -26.05 7.14
C SER A 149 3.21 -26.77 6.68
N THR A 150 3.07 -28.02 6.20
CA THR A 150 4.20 -28.79 5.68
C THR A 150 4.63 -28.35 4.28
N ILE A 151 5.85 -28.68 3.85
CA ILE A 151 6.33 -28.49 2.47
C ILE A 151 5.36 -29.13 1.47
N THR A 152 4.82 -30.31 1.76
CA THR A 152 3.85 -31.01 0.89
C THR A 152 2.55 -30.21 0.76
N GLN A 153 2.03 -29.63 1.86
CA GLN A 153 0.84 -28.78 1.81
C GLN A 153 1.11 -27.47 1.05
N GLN A 154 2.29 -26.88 1.23
CA GLN A 154 2.69 -25.68 0.49
C GLN A 154 2.84 -25.99 -1.01
N LEU A 155 3.42 -27.13 -1.37
CA LEU A 155 3.51 -27.57 -2.77
C LEU A 155 2.12 -27.74 -3.38
N VAL A 156 1.21 -28.40 -2.70
CA VAL A 156 -0.19 -28.57 -3.14
C VAL A 156 -0.87 -27.21 -3.30
N ARG A 157 -0.70 -26.30 -2.36
CA ARG A 157 -1.23 -24.93 -2.46
C ARG A 157 -0.70 -24.23 -3.70
N ASN A 158 0.59 -24.33 -3.95
CA ASN A 158 1.22 -23.69 -5.10
C ASN A 158 0.79 -24.31 -6.43
N LEU A 159 0.54 -25.61 -6.47
CA LEU A 159 0.19 -26.34 -7.70
C LEU A 159 -1.33 -26.37 -7.99
N TYR A 160 -2.22 -26.29 -6.98
CA TYR A 160 -3.61 -26.74 -7.17
C TYR A 160 -4.71 -25.89 -6.52
N THR A 161 -4.45 -25.02 -5.54
CA THR A 161 -5.55 -24.45 -4.71
C THR A 161 -5.65 -22.94 -4.65
N GLY A 162 -4.78 -22.19 -5.33
CA GLY A 162 -4.81 -20.72 -5.28
C GLY A 162 -4.55 -20.12 -3.88
N GLN A 163 -4.64 -18.79 -3.74
CA GLN A 163 -4.26 -18.08 -2.52
C GLN A 163 -5.41 -17.66 -1.61
N GLU A 164 -6.66 -17.97 -1.93
CA GLU A 164 -7.80 -17.63 -1.06
C GLU A 164 -7.68 -18.21 0.34
N LYS A 165 -7.89 -17.38 1.37
CA LYS A 165 -7.77 -17.79 2.78
C LYS A 165 -9.09 -18.37 3.31
N THR A 166 -9.56 -19.52 2.79
CA THR A 166 -10.77 -20.20 3.26
C THR A 166 -10.47 -21.48 4.02
N PHE A 167 -11.34 -21.84 4.98
CA PHE A 167 -11.20 -23.07 5.74
C PHE A 167 -11.36 -24.31 4.83
N THR A 168 -12.28 -24.26 3.88
CA THR A 168 -12.51 -25.32 2.88
C THR A 168 -11.26 -25.61 2.05
N ARG A 169 -10.54 -24.55 1.63
CA ARG A 169 -9.25 -24.69 0.94
C ARG A 169 -8.23 -25.42 1.81
N LYS A 170 -8.14 -25.09 3.11
CA LYS A 170 -7.16 -25.71 4.02
C LYS A 170 -7.38 -27.21 4.19
N ILE A 171 -8.65 -27.64 4.22
CA ILE A 171 -9.02 -29.08 4.24
C ILE A 171 -8.62 -29.74 2.92
N LYS A 172 -8.91 -29.10 1.79
CA LYS A 172 -8.55 -29.60 0.46
C LYS A 172 -7.02 -29.73 0.30
N GLU A 173 -6.25 -28.71 0.76
CA GLU A 173 -4.78 -28.77 0.79
C GLU A 173 -4.27 -29.99 1.58
N ALA A 174 -4.80 -30.21 2.79
CA ALA A 174 -4.37 -31.33 3.63
C ALA A 174 -4.68 -32.68 2.99
N CYS A 175 -5.87 -32.84 2.42
CA CYS A 175 -6.28 -34.07 1.72
C CYS A 175 -5.38 -34.36 0.52
N LEU A 176 -5.15 -33.37 -0.34
CA LEU A 176 -4.29 -33.49 -1.52
C LEU A 176 -2.83 -33.75 -1.12
N ALA A 177 -2.35 -33.14 -0.02
CA ALA A 177 -0.99 -33.37 0.48
C ALA A 177 -0.77 -34.80 0.95
N ILE A 178 -1.75 -35.42 1.61
CA ILE A 178 -1.69 -36.85 2.01
C ILE A 178 -1.61 -37.73 0.77
N LYS A 179 -2.50 -37.53 -0.22
CA LYS A 179 -2.51 -38.31 -1.45
C LYS A 179 -1.23 -38.10 -2.28
N LEU A 180 -0.71 -36.88 -2.33
CA LEU A 180 0.54 -36.58 -3.03
C LEU A 180 1.73 -37.32 -2.37
N ALA A 181 1.81 -37.33 -1.03
CA ALA A 181 2.84 -38.02 -0.29
C ALA A 181 2.78 -39.56 -0.42
N GLN A 182 1.59 -40.13 -0.71
CA GLN A 182 1.43 -41.56 -1.03
C GLN A 182 1.93 -41.88 -2.45
N LYS A 183 1.78 -40.92 -3.39
CA LYS A 183 2.13 -41.14 -4.82
C LYS A 183 3.57 -40.78 -5.15
N TRP A 184 4.14 -39.77 -4.47
CA TRP A 184 5.49 -39.25 -4.79
C TRP A 184 6.46 -39.54 -3.65
N PRO A 185 7.71 -39.95 -3.99
CA PRO A 185 8.79 -40.03 -3.01
C PRO A 185 9.04 -38.62 -2.41
N LYS A 186 9.44 -38.59 -1.15
CA LYS A 186 9.78 -37.34 -0.43
C LYS A 186 10.75 -36.44 -1.18
N GLN A 187 11.79 -37.03 -1.77
CA GLN A 187 12.77 -36.30 -2.56
C GLN A 187 12.10 -35.58 -3.73
N LYS A 188 11.20 -36.25 -4.45
CA LYS A 188 10.47 -35.63 -5.56
C LYS A 188 9.59 -34.48 -5.11
N VAL A 189 8.93 -34.61 -3.94
CA VAL A 189 8.13 -33.54 -3.35
C VAL A 189 8.99 -32.30 -3.03
N LEU A 190 10.18 -32.53 -2.47
CA LEU A 190 11.11 -31.43 -2.13
C LEU A 190 11.70 -30.77 -3.39
N ASP A 191 12.08 -31.55 -4.38
CA ASP A 191 12.61 -31.06 -5.66
C ASP A 191 11.58 -30.19 -6.38
N GLU A 192 10.32 -30.65 -6.43
CA GLU A 192 9.23 -29.89 -7.03
C GLU A 192 8.90 -28.62 -6.24
N TYR A 193 8.93 -28.69 -4.90
CA TYR A 193 8.75 -27.53 -4.05
C TYR A 193 9.81 -26.46 -4.34
N LEU A 194 11.08 -26.83 -4.31
CA LEU A 194 12.22 -25.94 -4.56
C LEU A 194 12.19 -25.36 -5.98
N ASN A 195 11.67 -26.12 -6.94
CA ASN A 195 11.50 -25.65 -8.31
C ASN A 195 10.24 -24.83 -8.56
N THR A 196 9.30 -24.74 -7.60
CA THR A 196 7.99 -24.09 -7.81
C THR A 196 7.71 -22.93 -6.88
N VAL A 197 8.32 -22.90 -5.69
CA VAL A 197 8.02 -21.87 -4.69
C VAL A 197 8.48 -20.49 -5.14
N TYR A 198 7.73 -19.47 -4.72
CA TYR A 198 8.03 -18.07 -4.99
C TYR A 198 9.02 -17.51 -3.99
N TYR A 199 10.12 -16.96 -4.48
CA TYR A 199 11.20 -16.37 -3.68
C TYR A 199 11.20 -14.84 -3.67
N GLY A 200 10.15 -14.18 -4.19
CA GLY A 200 10.14 -12.72 -4.36
C GLY A 200 10.82 -12.29 -5.68
N ASN A 201 10.66 -11.01 -6.01
CA ASN A 201 11.32 -10.39 -7.18
C ASN A 201 11.10 -11.19 -8.49
N HIS A 202 9.89 -11.70 -8.68
CA HIS A 202 9.50 -12.55 -9.84
C HIS A 202 10.32 -13.84 -10.00
N ALA A 203 11.05 -14.23 -8.96
CA ALA A 203 11.82 -15.47 -8.96
C ALA A 203 10.98 -16.65 -8.47
N TYR A 204 10.65 -17.53 -9.38
CA TYR A 204 9.96 -18.78 -9.11
C TYR A 204 10.90 -19.97 -9.34
N GLY A 205 11.02 -20.79 -8.32
CA GLY A 205 12.02 -21.84 -8.30
C GLY A 205 13.42 -21.33 -7.98
N VAL A 206 14.22 -22.22 -7.45
CA VAL A 206 15.52 -21.93 -6.84
C VAL A 206 16.57 -21.45 -7.85
N GLU A 207 16.56 -21.96 -9.09
CA GLU A 207 17.48 -21.53 -10.12
C GLU A 207 17.23 -20.07 -10.49
N ALA A 208 15.96 -19.70 -10.71
CA ALA A 208 15.55 -18.32 -10.97
C ALA A 208 15.92 -17.41 -9.78
N ALA A 209 15.73 -17.86 -8.54
CA ALA A 209 16.09 -17.09 -7.35
C ALA A 209 17.62 -16.90 -7.24
N ALA A 210 18.39 -17.95 -7.47
CA ALA A 210 19.86 -17.88 -7.45
C ALA A 210 20.42 -16.90 -8.49
N GLN A 211 19.82 -16.91 -9.68
CA GLN A 211 20.19 -15.96 -10.74
C GLN A 211 19.74 -14.54 -10.42
N THR A 212 18.52 -14.37 -9.87
CA THR A 212 17.94 -13.07 -9.53
C THR A 212 18.75 -12.36 -8.46
N TYR A 213 19.05 -13.05 -7.37
CA TYR A 213 19.67 -12.42 -6.21
C TYR A 213 21.20 -12.43 -6.25
N PHE A 214 21.80 -13.40 -6.92
CA PHE A 214 23.25 -13.62 -6.86
C PHE A 214 23.96 -13.73 -8.22
N SER A 215 23.24 -13.70 -9.34
CA SER A 215 23.77 -13.97 -10.68
C SER A 215 24.56 -15.30 -10.75
N LYS A 216 24.07 -16.33 -10.05
CA LYS A 216 24.68 -17.66 -9.93
C LYS A 216 23.70 -18.76 -10.26
N HIS A 217 24.18 -19.93 -10.61
CA HIS A 217 23.38 -21.15 -10.64
C HIS A 217 23.11 -21.67 -9.22
N ALA A 218 21.96 -22.34 -9.01
CA ALA A 218 21.58 -22.91 -7.73
C ALA A 218 22.64 -23.82 -7.10
N ARG A 219 23.41 -24.56 -7.92
CA ARG A 219 24.52 -25.41 -7.48
C ARG A 219 25.70 -24.65 -6.84
N GLN A 220 25.81 -23.35 -7.13
CA GLN A 220 26.93 -22.50 -6.67
C GLN A 220 26.59 -21.69 -5.41
N LEU A 221 25.39 -21.85 -4.86
CA LEU A 221 24.98 -21.14 -3.66
C LEU A 221 25.81 -21.57 -2.45
N THR A 222 26.31 -20.57 -1.71
CA THR A 222 26.97 -20.75 -0.42
C THR A 222 25.95 -21.08 0.67
N LEU A 223 26.41 -21.46 1.86
CA LEU A 223 25.55 -21.68 3.02
C LEU A 223 24.70 -20.43 3.33
N LEU A 224 25.29 -19.24 3.34
CA LEU A 224 24.61 -17.97 3.61
C LEU A 224 23.56 -17.65 2.55
N GLN A 225 23.89 -17.83 1.29
CA GLN A 225 22.97 -17.59 0.16
C GLN A 225 21.81 -18.59 0.16
N ALA A 226 22.07 -19.85 0.46
CA ALA A 226 21.04 -20.88 0.57
C ALA A 226 20.11 -20.63 1.78
N ALA A 227 20.67 -20.21 2.91
CA ALA A 227 19.89 -19.85 4.09
C ALA A 227 19.02 -18.62 3.84
N LEU A 228 19.54 -17.58 3.15
CA LEU A 228 18.76 -16.43 2.74
C LEU A 228 17.58 -16.87 1.87
N LEU A 229 17.83 -17.60 0.77
CA LEU A 229 16.74 -18.05 -0.12
C LEU A 229 15.70 -18.89 0.62
N ALA A 230 16.11 -19.84 1.47
CA ALA A 230 15.20 -20.69 2.21
C ALA A 230 14.27 -19.89 3.16
N GLY A 231 14.68 -18.69 3.57
CA GLY A 231 13.90 -17.79 4.42
C GLY A 231 12.82 -17.00 3.70
N LEU A 232 12.97 -16.74 2.39
CA LEU A 232 12.11 -15.84 1.63
C LEU A 232 10.65 -16.34 1.42
N PRO A 233 10.37 -17.64 1.18
CA PRO A 233 9.04 -18.10 0.78
C PRO A 233 7.93 -17.83 1.78
N GLN A 234 8.24 -17.66 3.06
CA GLN A 234 7.26 -17.36 4.11
C GLN A 234 6.56 -16.02 3.88
N ALA A 235 7.34 -14.97 3.57
CA ALA A 235 6.84 -13.62 3.31
C ALA A 235 7.82 -12.91 2.34
N PRO A 236 7.76 -13.22 1.03
CA PRO A 236 8.76 -12.78 0.05
C PRO A 236 8.89 -11.26 -0.07
N SER A 237 7.81 -10.51 0.16
CA SER A 237 7.83 -9.04 0.14
C SER A 237 8.43 -8.45 1.42
N ASP A 238 8.14 -9.05 2.59
CA ASP A 238 8.61 -8.56 3.88
C ASP A 238 10.10 -8.84 4.08
N TYR A 239 10.58 -9.95 3.52
CA TYR A 239 11.99 -10.38 3.59
C TYR A 239 12.77 -10.08 2.32
N ASP A 240 12.25 -9.23 1.44
CA ASP A 240 12.96 -8.87 0.20
C ASP A 240 14.31 -8.24 0.52
N PRO A 241 15.43 -8.88 0.13
CA PRO A 241 16.77 -8.41 0.53
C PRO A 241 17.20 -7.11 -0.16
N TYR A 242 16.52 -6.70 -1.24
CA TYR A 242 16.74 -5.42 -1.88
C TYR A 242 16.02 -4.26 -1.18
N HIS A 243 14.88 -4.54 -0.55
CA HIS A 243 14.02 -3.53 0.06
C HIS A 243 14.14 -3.48 1.57
N ASN A 244 14.22 -4.66 2.20
CA ASN A 244 14.24 -4.85 3.64
C ASN A 244 15.49 -5.65 4.03
N PRO A 245 16.71 -5.14 3.79
CA PRO A 245 17.95 -5.91 3.99
C PRO A 245 18.13 -6.38 5.43
N GLN A 246 17.69 -5.61 6.42
CA GLN A 246 17.78 -6.03 7.82
C GLN A 246 16.82 -7.18 8.12
N ALA A 247 15.56 -7.10 7.70
CA ALA A 247 14.60 -8.19 7.86
C ALA A 247 15.05 -9.47 7.14
N ALA A 248 15.69 -9.32 5.98
CA ALA A 248 16.27 -10.44 5.24
C ALA A 248 17.46 -11.07 6.00
N LEU A 249 18.32 -10.25 6.61
CA LEU A 249 19.42 -10.72 7.48
C LEU A 249 18.88 -11.47 8.69
N ASP A 250 17.92 -10.88 9.41
CA ASP A 250 17.32 -11.48 10.58
C ASP A 250 16.66 -12.82 10.24
N ARG A 251 15.96 -12.88 9.10
CA ARG A 251 15.33 -14.11 8.61
C ARG A 251 16.34 -15.17 8.18
N ARG A 252 17.42 -14.79 7.50
CA ARG A 252 18.55 -15.70 7.20
C ARG A 252 19.13 -16.30 8.49
N ASP A 253 19.28 -15.50 9.52
CA ASP A 253 19.85 -15.93 10.78
C ASP A 253 18.90 -16.86 11.57
N GLU A 254 17.57 -16.68 11.39
CA GLU A 254 16.59 -17.67 11.85
C GLU A 254 16.74 -19.01 11.15
N VAL A 255 16.96 -18.99 9.83
CA VAL A 255 17.21 -20.22 9.06
C VAL A 255 18.48 -20.90 9.53
N LEU A 256 19.57 -20.16 9.76
CA LEU A 256 20.82 -20.72 10.28
C LEU A 256 20.64 -21.35 11.67
N ARG A 257 19.88 -20.71 12.55
CA ARG A 257 19.52 -21.29 13.86
C ARG A 257 18.70 -22.57 13.73
N ALA A 258 17.74 -22.59 12.80
CA ALA A 258 16.95 -23.78 12.50
C ALA A 258 17.81 -24.92 11.92
N MET A 259 18.76 -24.62 11.05
CA MET A 259 19.70 -25.58 10.50
C MET A 259 20.62 -26.17 11.60
N LEU A 260 21.11 -25.36 12.54
CA LEU A 260 21.87 -25.83 13.69
C LEU A 260 21.01 -26.76 14.57
N LYS A 261 19.78 -26.33 14.91
CA LYS A 261 18.85 -27.12 15.72
C LYS A 261 18.47 -28.44 15.06
N ASN A 262 18.49 -28.51 13.75
CA ASN A 262 18.17 -29.69 12.95
C ASN A 262 19.44 -30.47 12.53
N GLU A 263 20.58 -30.17 13.16
CA GLU A 263 21.89 -30.83 12.93
C GLU A 263 22.33 -30.83 11.45
N SER A 264 21.79 -29.90 10.63
CA SER A 264 22.10 -29.73 9.22
C SER A 264 23.40 -29.00 8.98
N ILE A 265 23.89 -28.27 10.00
CA ILE A 265 25.19 -27.61 10.09
C ILE A 265 25.82 -27.80 11.46
N THR A 266 27.14 -27.73 11.52
CA THR A 266 27.87 -27.80 12.81
C THR A 266 27.87 -26.43 13.52
N LEU A 267 28.12 -26.41 14.84
CA LEU A 267 28.27 -25.18 15.60
C LEU A 267 29.33 -24.25 14.99
N ALA A 268 30.48 -24.78 14.58
CA ALA A 268 31.54 -24.01 13.94
C ALA A 268 31.10 -23.36 12.60
N GLN A 269 30.23 -24.05 11.82
CA GLN A 269 29.66 -23.47 10.60
C GLN A 269 28.65 -22.38 10.93
N TYR A 270 27.81 -22.57 11.94
CA TYR A 270 26.86 -21.58 12.43
C TYR A 270 27.59 -20.33 12.94
N ASP A 271 28.58 -20.48 13.83
CA ASP A 271 29.33 -19.36 14.42
C ASP A 271 30.06 -18.52 13.37
N ARG A 272 30.54 -19.17 12.31
CA ARG A 272 31.16 -18.47 11.16
C ARG A 272 30.11 -17.73 10.35
N ALA A 273 28.95 -18.35 10.10
CA ALA A 273 27.90 -17.81 9.25
C ALA A 273 27.20 -16.62 9.89
N ILE A 274 26.85 -16.69 11.19
CA ILE A 274 26.12 -15.66 11.91
C ILE A 274 26.89 -14.34 12.09
N ARG A 275 28.23 -14.38 12.01
CA ARG A 275 29.08 -13.19 12.07
C ARG A 275 29.04 -12.34 10.80
N SER A 276 28.49 -12.87 9.70
CA SER A 276 28.42 -12.15 8.43
C SER A 276 27.20 -11.23 8.41
N ASN A 277 27.43 -9.93 8.31
CA ASN A 277 26.38 -8.91 8.18
C ASN A 277 26.09 -8.52 6.74
N THR A 278 26.56 -9.31 5.75
CA THR A 278 26.37 -9.05 4.33
C THR A 278 25.43 -10.05 3.69
N LEU A 279 24.62 -9.61 2.73
CA LEU A 279 23.72 -10.46 1.94
C LEU A 279 24.38 -10.95 0.65
N ASP A 280 25.55 -10.43 0.28
CA ASP A 280 26.32 -10.75 -0.94
C ASP A 280 25.46 -10.76 -2.21
N LEU A 281 24.58 -9.76 -2.34
CA LEU A 281 23.65 -9.64 -3.46
C LEU A 281 24.34 -9.18 -4.73
N ARG A 282 24.00 -9.83 -5.86
CA ARG A 282 24.40 -9.42 -7.20
C ARG A 282 23.18 -9.50 -8.11
N ALA A 283 22.59 -8.36 -8.45
CA ALA A 283 21.39 -8.30 -9.29
C ALA A 283 21.60 -8.98 -10.66
N GLY A 284 20.78 -9.98 -10.92
CA GLY A 284 20.79 -10.71 -12.19
C GLY A 284 20.23 -9.93 -13.38
N ARG A 285 20.44 -10.44 -14.60
CA ARG A 285 20.02 -9.79 -15.87
C ARG A 285 18.52 -9.75 -16.11
N ILE A 286 17.70 -10.47 -15.33
CA ILE A 286 16.25 -10.67 -15.56
C ILE A 286 15.46 -9.36 -15.45
N TYR A 287 15.93 -8.37 -14.68
CA TYR A 287 15.26 -7.07 -14.48
C TYR A 287 15.39 -6.08 -15.65
N LYS A 288 16.21 -6.33 -16.64
CA LYS A 288 16.52 -5.33 -17.69
C LYS A 288 15.45 -5.17 -18.76
N THR A 289 14.43 -6.03 -18.81
CA THR A 289 13.46 -6.07 -19.92
C THR A 289 12.01 -5.68 -19.53
N ILE A 290 11.70 -5.49 -18.25
CA ILE A 290 10.35 -5.07 -17.83
C ILE A 290 10.23 -3.55 -17.91
N LYS A 291 9.39 -3.08 -18.81
CA LYS A 291 8.98 -1.69 -18.89
C LYS A 291 7.80 -1.48 -17.92
N GLN A 292 7.77 -0.31 -17.26
CA GLN A 292 6.68 0.08 -16.37
C GLN A 292 6.47 -0.91 -15.20
N PRO A 293 7.46 -1.13 -14.32
CA PRO A 293 7.46 -2.23 -13.36
C PRO A 293 6.28 -2.20 -12.39
N TYR A 294 5.83 -1.02 -11.95
CA TYR A 294 4.67 -0.89 -11.04
C TYR A 294 3.38 -1.39 -11.69
N PHE A 295 3.11 -0.98 -12.92
CA PHE A 295 1.94 -1.44 -13.66
C PHE A 295 2.05 -2.92 -14.03
N PHE A 296 3.22 -3.37 -14.43
CA PHE A 296 3.47 -4.76 -14.78
C PHE A 296 3.25 -5.71 -13.57
N SER A 297 3.72 -5.32 -12.38
CA SER A 297 3.46 -6.04 -11.14
C SER A 297 1.95 -6.13 -10.83
N TYR A 298 1.23 -5.01 -10.98
CA TYR A 298 -0.21 -4.99 -10.78
C TYR A 298 -0.95 -5.93 -11.77
N VAL A 299 -0.52 -5.98 -13.03
CA VAL A 299 -1.07 -6.93 -14.03
C VAL A 299 -0.85 -8.37 -13.61
N ILE A 300 0.34 -8.72 -13.08
CA ILE A 300 0.61 -10.07 -12.57
C ILE A 300 -0.32 -10.41 -11.41
N ASP A 301 -0.50 -9.49 -10.45
CA ASP A 301 -1.38 -9.70 -9.31
C ASP A 301 -2.83 -9.97 -9.75
N GLU A 302 -3.33 -9.25 -10.77
CA GLU A 302 -4.67 -9.48 -11.33
C GLU A 302 -4.78 -10.83 -12.07
N LEU A 303 -3.75 -11.21 -12.83
CA LEU A 303 -3.69 -12.53 -13.47
C LEU A 303 -3.63 -13.66 -12.44
N ASP A 304 -2.83 -13.50 -11.38
CA ASP A 304 -2.69 -14.47 -10.30
C ASP A 304 -4.02 -14.67 -9.53
N LYS A 305 -4.78 -13.59 -9.33
CA LYS A 305 -6.13 -13.67 -8.75
C LYS A 305 -7.11 -14.44 -9.63
N ALA A 306 -7.04 -14.24 -10.95
CA ALA A 306 -7.99 -14.84 -11.89
C ALA A 306 -7.67 -16.31 -12.21
N TYR A 307 -6.40 -16.62 -12.47
CA TYR A 307 -5.98 -17.94 -12.96
C TYR A 307 -5.19 -18.77 -11.95
N GLY A 308 -4.77 -18.15 -10.86
CA GLY A 308 -3.78 -18.72 -9.95
C GLY A 308 -2.36 -18.61 -10.50
N SER A 309 -1.40 -18.40 -9.60
CA SER A 309 0.00 -18.15 -9.94
C SER A 309 0.63 -19.25 -10.81
N ASN A 310 0.09 -20.46 -10.80
CA ASN A 310 0.60 -21.56 -11.61
C ASN A 310 0.26 -21.41 -13.09
N THR A 311 -1.01 -21.10 -13.41
CA THR A 311 -1.47 -20.91 -14.80
C THR A 311 -0.72 -19.74 -15.43
N VAL A 312 -0.52 -18.68 -14.67
CA VAL A 312 0.26 -17.51 -15.13
C VAL A 312 1.72 -17.87 -15.41
N ARG A 313 2.29 -18.77 -14.61
CA ARG A 313 3.67 -19.28 -14.76
C ARG A 313 3.81 -20.34 -15.84
N GLN A 314 2.78 -21.17 -16.05
CA GLN A 314 2.77 -22.11 -17.17
C GLN A 314 2.95 -21.36 -18.48
N GLY A 315 2.58 -20.07 -18.47
CA GLY A 315 2.89 -19.14 -19.55
C GLY A 315 2.04 -19.35 -20.78
N GLY A 316 2.51 -18.80 -21.90
CA GLY A 316 1.77 -18.83 -23.16
C GLY A 316 0.63 -17.85 -23.24
N LEU A 317 0.43 -17.00 -22.21
CA LEU A 317 -0.58 -15.96 -22.22
C LEU A 317 -0.13 -14.76 -23.08
N LYS A 318 -1.06 -14.19 -23.86
CA LYS A 318 -0.87 -12.84 -24.42
C LYS A 318 -1.86 -11.90 -23.74
N VAL A 319 -1.32 -10.99 -22.95
CA VAL A 319 -2.09 -10.09 -22.07
C VAL A 319 -2.07 -8.69 -22.68
N TYR A 320 -3.22 -8.18 -23.05
CA TYR A 320 -3.39 -6.80 -23.54
C TYR A 320 -3.92 -5.93 -22.41
N THR A 321 -3.33 -4.76 -22.25
CA THR A 321 -3.58 -3.91 -21.08
C THR A 321 -4.15 -2.55 -21.45
N THR A 322 -4.55 -1.80 -20.42
CA THR A 322 -5.12 -0.47 -20.54
C THR A 322 -4.10 0.65 -20.56
N ILE A 323 -2.83 0.36 -20.18
CA ILE A 323 -1.79 1.37 -20.00
C ILE A 323 -1.48 2.09 -21.31
N ASP A 324 -1.40 3.40 -21.26
CA ASP A 324 -1.02 4.24 -22.39
C ASP A 324 0.46 4.65 -22.29
N PRO A 325 1.36 4.15 -23.18
CA PRO A 325 2.77 4.48 -23.09
C PRO A 325 3.08 5.97 -23.24
N ARG A 326 2.22 6.75 -23.92
CA ARG A 326 2.37 8.20 -24.02
C ARG A 326 2.12 8.84 -22.66
N LEU A 327 0.98 8.54 -22.03
CA LEU A 327 0.63 9.07 -20.72
C LEU A 327 1.63 8.64 -19.65
N GLN A 328 2.11 7.41 -19.73
CA GLN A 328 3.15 6.90 -18.84
C GLN A 328 4.47 7.68 -18.95
N ARG A 329 4.91 8.03 -20.16
CA ARG A 329 6.09 8.89 -20.35
C ARG A 329 5.87 10.30 -19.83
N LEU A 330 4.70 10.87 -20.08
CA LEU A 330 4.34 12.20 -19.57
C LEU A 330 4.31 12.25 -18.05
N ALA A 331 3.77 11.22 -17.38
CA ALA A 331 3.76 11.11 -15.93
C ALA A 331 5.19 11.06 -15.35
N ASN A 332 6.05 10.24 -15.95
CA ASN A 332 7.47 10.19 -15.54
C ASN A 332 8.19 11.53 -15.78
N LYS A 333 7.88 12.22 -16.89
CA LYS A 333 8.47 13.50 -17.23
C LYS A 333 8.05 14.55 -16.21
N ALA A 334 6.76 14.71 -15.94
CA ALA A 334 6.26 15.70 -14.98
C ALA A 334 6.90 15.56 -13.58
N ILE A 335 7.05 14.33 -13.08
CA ILE A 335 7.75 14.11 -11.81
C ILE A 335 9.23 14.54 -11.91
N ARG A 336 9.92 14.21 -13.00
CA ARG A 336 11.37 14.48 -13.11
C ARG A 336 11.68 15.94 -13.36
N ASP A 337 10.80 16.67 -14.02
CA ASP A 337 10.99 18.10 -14.29
C ASP A 337 10.82 18.92 -13.01
N ILE A 338 9.84 18.56 -12.18
CA ILE A 338 9.57 19.26 -10.91
C ILE A 338 10.53 18.81 -9.79
N LEU A 339 10.88 17.52 -9.79
CA LEU A 339 11.77 16.90 -8.80
C LEU A 339 13.02 16.33 -9.51
N PRO A 340 14.02 17.16 -9.90
CA PRO A 340 15.16 16.73 -10.71
C PRO A 340 16.29 16.09 -9.90
N TYR A 341 16.39 16.35 -8.59
CA TYR A 341 17.58 15.99 -7.81
C TYR A 341 17.51 14.57 -7.26
N LYS A 342 18.70 13.96 -7.06
CA LYS A 342 18.81 12.61 -6.52
C LYS A 342 18.37 12.46 -5.06
N ILE A 343 18.34 13.55 -4.33
CA ILE A 343 17.92 13.61 -2.92
C ILE A 343 16.41 13.85 -2.75
N ASP A 344 15.71 14.16 -3.85
CA ASP A 344 14.28 14.42 -3.79
C ASP A 344 13.50 13.22 -3.28
N PRO A 345 12.40 13.46 -2.56
CA PRO A 345 11.46 12.40 -2.20
C PRO A 345 10.94 11.66 -3.43
N ALA A 346 10.38 10.49 -3.21
CA ALA A 346 9.66 9.78 -4.26
C ALA A 346 8.34 10.50 -4.57
N SER A 347 7.91 10.41 -5.83
CA SER A 347 6.56 10.81 -6.23
C SER A 347 5.96 9.75 -7.13
N ALA A 348 4.65 9.52 -6.98
CA ALA A 348 3.87 8.57 -7.75
C ALA A 348 2.71 9.27 -8.46
N ILE A 349 2.41 8.82 -9.68
CA ILE A 349 1.23 9.23 -10.46
C ILE A 349 0.45 7.99 -10.85
N VAL A 350 -0.86 8.05 -10.64
CA VAL A 350 -1.82 7.12 -11.23
C VAL A 350 -2.96 7.87 -11.89
N SER A 351 -3.31 7.48 -13.11
CA SER A 351 -4.44 8.05 -13.85
C SER A 351 -5.42 6.95 -14.27
N VAL A 352 -6.68 7.18 -13.97
CA VAL A 352 -7.79 6.26 -14.25
C VAL A 352 -8.83 6.97 -15.11
N GLU A 353 -9.35 6.27 -16.11
CA GLU A 353 -10.47 6.76 -16.92
C GLU A 353 -11.79 6.59 -16.16
N PRO A 354 -12.55 7.67 -15.89
CA PRO A 354 -13.66 7.64 -14.94
C PRO A 354 -14.78 6.65 -15.27
N ARG A 355 -15.14 6.52 -16.54
CA ARG A 355 -16.29 5.69 -16.95
C ARG A 355 -15.99 4.20 -17.01
N THR A 356 -14.73 3.84 -17.18
CA THR A 356 -14.32 2.45 -17.43
C THR A 356 -13.47 1.85 -16.32
N GLY A 357 -12.85 2.69 -15.47
CA GLY A 357 -11.84 2.28 -14.52
C GLY A 357 -10.48 1.97 -15.17
N ALA A 358 -10.32 2.16 -16.48
CA ALA A 358 -9.09 1.82 -17.18
C ALA A 358 -7.89 2.62 -16.66
N ILE A 359 -6.86 1.92 -16.19
CA ILE A 359 -5.61 2.53 -15.72
C ILE A 359 -4.82 2.98 -16.94
N ARG A 360 -4.66 4.29 -17.12
CA ARG A 360 -3.98 4.91 -18.27
C ARG A 360 -2.51 5.23 -18.00
N ALA A 361 -2.19 5.58 -16.76
CA ALA A 361 -0.82 5.73 -16.28
C ALA A 361 -0.71 5.20 -14.86
N MET A 362 0.42 4.57 -14.53
CA MET A 362 0.76 4.08 -13.19
C MET A 362 2.27 4.06 -13.05
N THR A 363 2.84 5.03 -12.37
CA THR A 363 4.28 5.17 -12.22
C THR A 363 4.67 5.77 -10.88
N ALA A 364 5.89 5.48 -10.47
CA ALA A 364 6.57 6.23 -9.41
C ALA A 364 8.03 6.48 -9.81
N VAL A 365 8.54 7.64 -9.43
CA VAL A 365 9.96 7.98 -9.52
C VAL A 365 10.57 7.89 -8.13
N VAL A 366 11.39 6.87 -7.91
CA VAL A 366 12.10 6.63 -6.65
C VAL A 366 13.58 6.82 -6.88
N ARG A 367 14.27 7.53 -6.01
CA ARG A 367 15.68 7.92 -6.19
C ARG A 367 16.67 6.88 -5.68
N LYS A 368 16.32 6.15 -4.63
CA LYS A 368 17.12 5.01 -4.15
C LYS A 368 16.86 3.79 -5.03
N ARG A 369 17.94 3.17 -5.52
CA ARG A 369 17.84 1.92 -6.27
C ARG A 369 17.34 0.80 -5.35
N GLY A 370 16.47 -0.02 -5.86
CA GLY A 370 16.05 -1.28 -5.24
C GLY A 370 14.63 -1.33 -4.69
N ASN A 371 13.88 -0.21 -4.65
CA ASN A 371 12.49 -0.27 -4.23
C ASN A 371 11.58 -0.75 -5.38
N GLN A 372 11.14 -2.01 -5.30
CA GLN A 372 10.17 -2.62 -6.23
C GLN A 372 8.77 -2.76 -5.64
N PHE A 373 8.58 -2.31 -4.40
CA PHE A 373 7.25 -2.24 -3.78
C PHE A 373 6.36 -1.34 -4.63
N ASN A 374 5.15 -1.79 -4.94
CA ASN A 374 4.24 -1.03 -5.76
C ASN A 374 3.64 0.14 -4.96
N LEU A 375 4.37 1.26 -4.93
CA LEU A 375 3.99 2.48 -4.22
C LEU A 375 2.64 3.05 -4.69
N VAL A 376 2.14 2.63 -5.84
CA VAL A 376 0.91 3.15 -6.42
C VAL A 376 -0.31 2.31 -6.03
N ALA A 377 -0.17 0.98 -6.04
CA ALA A 377 -1.29 0.07 -5.83
C ALA A 377 -1.28 -0.63 -4.46
N GLN A 378 -0.10 -0.80 -3.84
CA GLN A 378 0.06 -1.59 -2.62
C GLN A 378 0.51 -0.76 -1.42
N SER A 379 0.89 0.53 -1.61
CA SER A 379 1.29 1.37 -0.48
C SER A 379 0.10 1.70 0.41
N ALA A 380 0.36 1.77 1.70
CA ALA A 380 -0.56 2.25 2.72
C ALA A 380 -0.02 3.58 3.25
N ARG A 381 -0.58 4.71 2.78
CA ARG A 381 -0.15 6.07 3.10
C ARG A 381 -1.31 6.91 3.61
N GLN A 382 -1.08 7.73 4.61
CA GLN A 382 -2.12 8.59 5.13
C GLN A 382 -2.56 9.60 4.06
N ALA A 383 -3.88 9.63 3.80
CA ALA A 383 -4.48 10.48 2.77
C ALA A 383 -4.44 11.97 3.13
N GLY A 384 -4.37 12.29 4.42
CA GLY A 384 -4.50 13.66 4.88
C GLY A 384 -5.80 14.30 4.39
N SER A 385 -5.74 15.57 4.08
CA SER A 385 -6.93 16.37 3.71
C SER A 385 -7.62 15.97 2.41
N THR A 386 -7.08 15.06 1.58
CA THR A 386 -7.83 14.55 0.42
C THR A 386 -9.05 13.73 0.86
N PHE A 387 -8.99 13.13 2.04
CA PHE A 387 -10.10 12.36 2.62
C PHE A 387 -11.32 13.23 2.97
N LYS A 388 -11.16 14.54 3.13
CA LYS A 388 -12.25 15.50 3.37
C LYS A 388 -13.33 15.45 2.29
N THR A 389 -12.96 15.08 1.07
CA THR A 389 -13.89 14.87 -0.04
C THR A 389 -14.97 13.81 0.29
N PHE A 390 -14.61 12.75 1.02
CA PHE A 390 -15.55 11.71 1.42
C PHE A 390 -16.45 12.16 2.57
N VAL A 391 -15.96 13.02 3.46
CA VAL A 391 -16.79 13.67 4.48
C VAL A 391 -17.81 14.60 3.82
N LEU A 392 -17.37 15.43 2.85
CA LEU A 392 -18.22 16.32 2.08
C LEU A 392 -19.33 15.54 1.34
N ALA A 393 -18.94 14.45 0.64
CA ALA A 393 -19.92 13.59 -0.04
C ALA A 393 -20.92 12.98 0.92
N SER A 394 -20.46 12.53 2.10
CA SER A 394 -21.33 11.99 3.15
C SER A 394 -22.28 13.03 3.74
N ALA A 395 -21.80 14.27 3.92
CA ALA A 395 -22.61 15.39 4.42
C ALA A 395 -23.73 15.72 3.43
N ILE A 396 -23.40 15.90 2.14
CA ILE A 396 -24.38 16.21 1.09
C ILE A 396 -25.39 15.07 0.95
N GLU A 397 -24.95 13.82 0.96
CA GLU A 397 -25.86 12.66 0.90
C GLU A 397 -26.84 12.60 2.07
N ARG A 398 -26.44 13.09 3.24
CA ARG A 398 -27.30 13.19 4.43
C ARG A 398 -28.17 14.46 4.45
N GLY A 399 -28.16 15.24 3.37
CA GLY A 399 -28.98 16.43 3.24
C GLY A 399 -28.42 17.67 3.95
N ILE A 400 -27.12 17.67 4.32
CA ILE A 400 -26.45 18.84 4.88
C ILE A 400 -26.04 19.76 3.73
N ASP A 401 -26.53 20.99 3.74
CA ASP A 401 -26.17 22.00 2.75
C ASP A 401 -24.78 22.58 3.03
N PRO A 402 -23.81 22.40 2.14
CA PRO A 402 -22.44 22.86 2.37
C PRO A 402 -22.31 24.39 2.36
N ASP A 403 -23.20 25.11 1.71
CA ASP A 403 -23.11 26.54 1.53
C ASP A 403 -23.73 27.30 2.71
N SER A 404 -24.77 26.75 3.33
CA SER A 404 -25.52 27.38 4.43
C SER A 404 -25.24 26.78 5.82
N THR A 405 -24.50 25.67 5.92
CA THR A 405 -24.11 25.07 7.20
C THR A 405 -22.71 25.54 7.60
N TYR A 406 -22.60 26.10 8.81
CA TYR A 406 -21.40 26.74 9.33
C TYR A 406 -20.82 25.98 10.51
N TYR A 407 -19.49 25.97 10.58
CA TYR A 407 -18.69 25.47 11.70
C TYR A 407 -17.67 26.51 12.14
N THR A 408 -17.22 26.42 13.38
CA THR A 408 -16.24 27.36 13.92
C THR A 408 -14.83 26.85 13.66
N SER A 409 -14.06 27.61 12.87
CA SER A 409 -12.61 27.45 12.76
C SER A 409 -11.93 28.04 13.99
N ALA A 410 -11.60 27.19 14.95
CA ALA A 410 -10.92 27.50 16.22
C ALA A 410 -10.19 26.22 16.69
N PRO A 411 -9.26 26.30 17.66
CA PRO A 411 -8.74 25.10 18.29
C PRO A 411 -9.88 24.22 18.79
N PHE A 412 -9.93 22.97 18.31
CA PHE A 412 -11.03 22.07 18.61
C PHE A 412 -10.55 20.89 19.45
N THR A 413 -11.27 20.56 20.52
CA THR A 413 -10.99 19.38 21.34
C THR A 413 -12.26 18.55 21.47
N CYS A 414 -12.21 17.31 21.01
CA CYS A 414 -13.22 16.32 21.31
C CYS A 414 -12.78 15.50 22.52
N SER A 415 -13.50 15.62 23.64
CA SER A 415 -13.19 14.95 24.91
C SER A 415 -14.31 14.07 25.44
N VAL A 416 -15.51 14.14 24.83
CA VAL A 416 -16.71 13.43 25.27
C VAL A 416 -17.42 12.83 24.07
N GLY A 417 -17.88 11.59 24.19
CA GLY A 417 -18.67 10.91 23.17
C GLY A 417 -18.09 9.56 22.73
N PRO A 418 -18.85 8.79 21.96
CA PRO A 418 -18.47 7.42 21.59
C PRO A 418 -17.21 7.34 20.72
N TRP A 419 -16.83 8.45 20.07
CA TRP A 419 -15.69 8.54 19.16
C TRP A 419 -14.45 9.19 19.80
N CYS A 420 -14.58 9.81 20.98
CA CYS A 420 -13.56 10.60 21.65
C CYS A 420 -13.29 10.06 23.08
N GLN A 421 -13.04 8.77 23.21
CA GLN A 421 -12.72 8.12 24.50
C GLN A 421 -11.42 8.63 25.11
N THR A 422 -10.48 9.09 24.28
CA THR A 422 -9.31 9.88 24.67
C THR A 422 -9.45 11.28 24.07
N PRO A 423 -9.05 12.36 24.80
CA PRO A 423 -9.12 13.71 24.26
C PRO A 423 -8.37 13.80 22.92
N TRP A 424 -9.08 14.26 21.88
CA TRP A 424 -8.51 14.47 20.54
C TRP A 424 -8.49 15.97 20.26
N GLN A 425 -7.28 16.51 20.13
CA GLN A 425 -7.05 17.92 19.81
C GLN A 425 -6.81 18.08 18.32
N VAL A 426 -7.41 19.10 17.73
CA VAL A 426 -7.31 19.41 16.30
C VAL A 426 -6.95 20.87 16.13
N HIS A 427 -5.89 21.09 15.34
CA HIS A 427 -5.43 22.39 14.92
C HIS A 427 -5.48 22.53 13.41
N THR A 428 -5.60 23.73 12.88
CA THR A 428 -5.40 24.01 11.46
C THR A 428 -3.93 23.80 11.10
N TYR A 429 -3.64 23.58 9.82
CA TYR A 429 -2.28 23.30 9.33
C TYR A 429 -1.27 24.37 9.71
N ASP A 430 -1.67 25.65 9.69
CA ASP A 430 -0.86 26.84 9.95
C ASP A 430 -1.16 27.49 11.32
N ASN A 431 -1.96 26.84 12.16
CA ASN A 431 -2.50 27.39 13.40
C ASN A 431 -3.25 28.71 13.22
N SER A 432 -3.68 29.04 11.99
CA SER A 432 -4.53 30.18 11.72
C SER A 432 -6.02 29.78 11.76
N TYR A 433 -6.84 30.60 12.38
CA TYR A 433 -8.27 30.32 12.57
C TYR A 433 -9.10 31.46 11.97
N ARG A 434 -10.22 31.06 11.34
CA ARG A 434 -11.03 31.97 10.51
C ARG A 434 -12.43 32.24 11.08
N GLY A 435 -12.72 31.76 12.31
CA GLY A 435 -14.01 31.91 12.93
C GLY A 435 -15.11 31.09 12.24
N SER A 436 -16.30 31.68 12.06
CA SER A 436 -17.43 30.99 11.42
C SER A 436 -17.21 30.81 9.91
N MET A 437 -17.25 29.58 9.44
CA MET A 437 -17.04 29.22 8.03
C MET A 437 -18.11 28.23 7.56
N SER A 438 -18.61 28.42 6.32
CA SER A 438 -19.42 27.40 5.67
C SER A 438 -18.57 26.15 5.35
N ILE A 439 -19.21 24.99 5.16
CA ILE A 439 -18.50 23.77 4.74
C ILE A 439 -17.78 24.01 3.42
N THR A 440 -18.37 24.71 2.48
CA THR A 440 -17.71 25.11 1.21
C THR A 440 -16.44 25.89 1.47
N SER A 441 -16.50 26.99 2.26
CA SER A 441 -15.34 27.81 2.60
C SER A 441 -14.27 26.99 3.35
N GLY A 442 -14.70 26.12 4.28
CA GLY A 442 -13.81 25.19 5.01
C GLY A 442 -13.13 24.17 4.08
N THR A 443 -13.82 23.78 2.98
CA THR A 443 -13.22 22.89 1.94
C THR A 443 -12.12 23.62 1.17
N LEU A 444 -12.37 24.85 0.74
CA LEU A 444 -11.43 25.68 -0.02
C LEU A 444 -10.18 26.02 0.82
N ALA A 445 -10.38 26.33 2.11
CA ALA A 445 -9.30 26.57 3.08
C ALA A 445 -8.64 25.27 3.57
N SER A 446 -9.25 24.12 3.29
CA SER A 446 -8.83 22.82 3.85
C SER A 446 -8.78 22.80 5.39
N ASP A 447 -9.73 23.50 6.05
CA ASP A 447 -9.74 23.70 7.49
C ASP A 447 -9.94 22.38 8.25
N ASN A 448 -9.03 22.06 9.18
CA ASN A 448 -9.09 20.83 9.96
C ASN A 448 -10.16 20.90 11.06
N ALA A 449 -10.29 22.07 11.72
CA ALA A 449 -11.23 22.23 12.83
C ALA A 449 -12.70 22.11 12.34
N VAL A 450 -13.00 22.73 11.20
CA VAL A 450 -14.30 22.60 10.52
C VAL A 450 -14.58 21.13 10.18
N TYR A 451 -13.64 20.45 9.55
CA TYR A 451 -13.85 19.08 9.10
C TYR A 451 -13.84 18.04 10.23
N ALA A 452 -13.14 18.28 11.32
CA ALA A 452 -13.24 17.45 12.52
C ALA A 452 -14.67 17.47 13.10
N GLN A 453 -15.24 18.67 13.27
CA GLN A 453 -16.59 18.86 13.74
C GLN A 453 -17.62 18.27 12.77
N LEU A 454 -17.49 18.55 11.47
CA LEU A 454 -18.35 17.98 10.42
C LEU A 454 -18.28 16.45 10.40
N THR A 455 -17.11 15.87 10.57
CA THR A 455 -16.93 14.39 10.61
C THR A 455 -17.69 13.77 11.78
N LEU A 456 -17.68 14.43 12.95
CA LEU A 456 -18.40 13.96 14.13
C LEU A 456 -19.93 14.10 13.96
N ASP A 457 -20.40 15.18 13.33
CA ASP A 457 -21.82 15.42 13.06
C ASP A 457 -22.37 14.46 11.98
N VAL A 458 -21.62 14.23 10.92
CA VAL A 458 -21.93 13.22 9.89
C VAL A 458 -21.89 11.81 10.49
N GLY A 459 -20.93 11.57 11.37
CA GLY A 459 -20.61 10.30 11.99
C GLY A 459 -19.48 9.55 11.27
N PRO A 460 -18.37 9.25 11.96
CA PRO A 460 -17.19 8.57 11.38
C PRO A 460 -17.52 7.27 10.64
N ARG A 461 -18.56 6.55 11.10
CA ARG A 461 -19.01 5.31 10.44
C ARG A 461 -19.58 5.55 9.04
N TYR A 462 -20.29 6.65 8.84
CA TYR A 462 -20.84 6.98 7.51
C TYR A 462 -19.75 7.38 6.54
N VAL A 463 -18.74 8.11 7.02
CA VAL A 463 -17.54 8.45 6.22
C VAL A 463 -16.76 7.18 5.85
N TRP A 464 -16.59 6.26 6.79
CA TRP A 464 -16.00 4.95 6.55
C TRP A 464 -16.77 4.14 5.50
N GLN A 465 -18.10 4.09 5.59
CA GLN A 465 -18.97 3.44 4.60
C GLN A 465 -18.89 4.11 3.23
N MET A 466 -18.81 5.44 3.18
CA MET A 466 -18.63 6.20 1.93
C MET A 466 -17.33 5.81 1.24
N ALA A 467 -16.22 5.77 1.96
CA ALA A 467 -14.93 5.36 1.42
C ALA A 467 -14.99 3.95 0.81
N HIS A 468 -15.61 2.98 1.49
CA HIS A 468 -15.78 1.62 0.96
C HIS A 468 -16.69 1.55 -0.27
N ARG A 469 -17.78 2.34 -0.31
CA ARG A 469 -18.64 2.43 -1.50
C ARG A 469 -17.87 2.96 -2.72
N LEU A 470 -16.96 3.89 -2.48
CA LEU A 470 -16.06 4.47 -3.48
C LEU A 470 -14.84 3.60 -3.79
N GLY A 471 -14.73 2.40 -3.20
CA GLY A 471 -13.69 1.42 -3.49
C GLY A 471 -12.37 1.64 -2.77
N VAL A 472 -12.32 2.48 -1.72
CA VAL A 472 -11.09 2.73 -0.95
C VAL A 472 -10.90 1.66 0.11
N HIS A 473 -9.75 1.01 0.09
CA HIS A 473 -9.31 0.07 1.13
C HIS A 473 -8.56 0.86 2.20
N LEU A 474 -9.01 0.74 3.45
CA LEU A 474 -8.48 1.47 4.60
C LEU A 474 -7.57 0.60 5.45
N SER A 475 -6.49 1.17 5.96
CA SER A 475 -5.62 0.48 6.90
C SER A 475 -5.30 1.37 8.12
N PRO A 476 -5.65 0.95 9.36
CA PRO A 476 -6.52 -0.18 9.68
C PRO A 476 -7.96 0.04 9.21
N ASP A 477 -8.67 -1.02 8.86
CA ASP A 477 -10.05 -0.97 8.36
C ASP A 477 -11.07 -0.85 9.50
N LYS A 478 -11.19 0.35 10.05
CA LYS A 478 -12.15 0.68 11.13
C LYS A 478 -12.52 2.16 11.12
N PRO A 479 -13.75 2.54 11.53
CA PRO A 479 -14.12 3.94 11.70
C PRO A 479 -13.43 4.53 12.94
N VAL A 480 -12.85 5.72 12.79
CA VAL A 480 -12.21 6.50 13.87
C VAL A 480 -12.63 7.98 13.77
N ALA A 481 -12.55 8.75 14.87
CA ALA A 481 -12.90 10.16 14.87
C ALA A 481 -12.10 10.98 13.85
N SER A 482 -10.82 10.72 13.73
CA SER A 482 -9.88 11.42 12.84
C SER A 482 -9.98 10.98 11.36
N ILE A 483 -10.90 10.06 11.00
CA ILE A 483 -11.03 9.54 9.64
C ILE A 483 -11.21 10.67 8.61
N GLY A 484 -11.99 11.70 8.95
CA GLY A 484 -12.23 12.84 8.06
C GLY A 484 -11.01 13.71 7.78
N LEU A 485 -9.96 13.61 8.60
CA LEU A 485 -8.68 14.25 8.37
C LEU A 485 -7.67 13.35 7.65
N GLY A 486 -8.09 12.13 7.25
CA GLY A 486 -7.27 11.19 6.49
C GLY A 486 -6.19 10.51 7.29
N SER A 487 -6.44 10.22 8.57
CA SER A 487 -5.51 9.51 9.46
C SER A 487 -5.33 8.02 9.12
N LEU A 488 -6.24 7.45 8.31
CA LEU A 488 -6.13 6.07 7.85
C LEU A 488 -5.35 5.99 6.55
N ALA A 489 -4.59 4.92 6.40
CA ALA A 489 -3.76 4.73 5.24
C ALA A 489 -4.56 4.16 4.05
N VAL A 490 -4.23 4.64 2.85
CA VAL A 490 -4.88 4.32 1.56
C VAL A 490 -3.83 4.11 0.47
N SER A 491 -4.23 3.56 -0.67
CA SER A 491 -3.38 3.50 -1.87
C SER A 491 -3.70 4.64 -2.85
N PRO A 492 -2.70 5.17 -3.59
CA PRO A 492 -2.96 6.14 -4.65
C PRO A 492 -3.94 5.64 -5.72
N LEU A 493 -3.94 4.35 -6.04
CA LEU A 493 -4.87 3.76 -7.01
C LEU A 493 -6.31 3.81 -6.52
N ASP A 494 -6.55 3.48 -5.25
CA ASP A 494 -7.89 3.54 -4.68
C ASP A 494 -8.42 4.98 -4.66
N MET A 495 -7.56 5.94 -4.31
CA MET A 495 -7.92 7.37 -4.32
C MET A 495 -8.25 7.84 -5.74
N ALA A 496 -7.47 7.44 -6.75
CA ALA A 496 -7.76 7.79 -8.14
C ALA A 496 -9.10 7.23 -8.62
N ALA A 497 -9.44 5.99 -8.26
CA ALA A 497 -10.72 5.36 -8.60
C ALA A 497 -11.90 6.01 -7.84
N ALA A 498 -11.69 6.39 -6.58
CA ALA A 498 -12.70 7.08 -5.78
C ALA A 498 -13.02 8.47 -6.33
N TYR A 499 -11.99 9.25 -6.70
CA TYR A 499 -12.18 10.57 -7.33
C TYR A 499 -12.76 10.46 -8.76
N ALA A 500 -12.40 9.40 -9.50
CA ALA A 500 -13.01 9.09 -10.79
C ALA A 500 -14.54 8.91 -10.70
N THR A 501 -15.04 8.44 -9.56
CA THR A 501 -16.48 8.29 -9.33
C THR A 501 -17.22 9.63 -9.39
N PHE A 502 -16.64 10.69 -8.86
CA PHE A 502 -17.23 12.03 -8.95
C PHE A 502 -17.20 12.56 -10.39
N ALA A 503 -16.10 12.35 -11.11
CA ALA A 503 -15.97 12.66 -12.53
C ALA A 503 -17.00 11.92 -13.41
N ALA A 504 -17.38 10.70 -12.99
CA ALA A 504 -18.38 9.83 -13.64
C ALA A 504 -19.79 9.98 -13.04
N MET A 505 -20.11 11.16 -12.49
CA MET A 505 -21.45 11.48 -11.96
C MET A 505 -21.94 10.43 -10.94
N GLY A 506 -21.06 9.97 -10.07
CA GLY A 506 -21.38 9.04 -8.96
C GLY A 506 -21.32 7.55 -9.31
N THR A 507 -20.92 7.20 -10.50
CA THR A 507 -20.70 5.81 -10.91
C THR A 507 -19.26 5.39 -10.65
N TYR A 508 -19.05 4.51 -9.66
CA TYR A 508 -17.76 3.90 -9.42
C TYR A 508 -17.45 2.84 -10.49
N ALA A 509 -16.26 2.89 -11.04
CA ALA A 509 -15.72 1.86 -11.91
C ALA A 509 -14.47 1.25 -11.25
N LYS A 510 -14.47 -0.08 -11.07
CA LYS A 510 -13.31 -0.79 -10.51
C LYS A 510 -12.08 -0.58 -11.39
N PRO A 511 -10.89 -0.29 -10.82
CA PRO A 511 -9.65 -0.20 -11.60
C PRO A 511 -9.44 -1.41 -12.51
N MET A 512 -9.18 -1.16 -13.77
CA MET A 512 -9.03 -2.17 -14.81
C MET A 512 -7.66 -2.01 -15.48
N ALA A 513 -6.80 -3.02 -15.36
CA ALA A 513 -5.49 -3.05 -16.00
C ALA A 513 -5.49 -3.88 -17.29
N ILE A 514 -6.34 -4.90 -17.38
CA ILE A 514 -6.33 -5.89 -18.47
C ILE A 514 -7.57 -5.72 -19.34
N THR A 515 -7.37 -5.63 -20.65
CA THR A 515 -8.47 -5.55 -21.61
C THR A 515 -8.79 -6.88 -22.27
N LYS A 516 -7.77 -7.74 -22.42
CA LYS A 516 -7.91 -9.03 -23.09
C LYS A 516 -6.78 -9.98 -22.70
N VAL A 517 -7.11 -11.25 -22.55
CA VAL A 517 -6.13 -12.33 -22.38
C VAL A 517 -6.38 -13.38 -23.46
N ILE A 518 -5.33 -13.75 -24.17
CA ILE A 518 -5.32 -14.90 -25.06
C ILE A 518 -4.63 -16.04 -24.31
N LEU A 519 -5.34 -17.13 -24.16
CA LEU A 519 -4.87 -18.36 -23.50
C LEU A 519 -3.90 -19.14 -24.38
N PRO A 520 -3.11 -20.09 -23.82
CA PRO A 520 -2.36 -21.06 -24.58
C PRO A 520 -3.30 -21.76 -25.58
N GLY A 521 -2.87 -21.87 -26.84
CA GLY A 521 -3.74 -22.39 -27.92
C GLY A 521 -4.43 -21.31 -28.76
N GLY A 522 -4.30 -20.03 -28.40
CA GLY A 522 -4.73 -18.90 -29.23
C GLY A 522 -6.19 -18.46 -28.99
N HIS A 523 -6.89 -19.03 -28.03
CA HIS A 523 -8.27 -18.66 -27.71
C HIS A 523 -8.33 -17.46 -26.75
N GLU A 524 -9.23 -16.51 -27.02
CA GLU A 524 -9.51 -15.41 -26.11
C GLU A 524 -10.31 -15.91 -24.90
N ASP A 525 -9.86 -15.52 -23.71
CA ASP A 525 -10.63 -15.75 -22.49
C ASP A 525 -11.81 -14.75 -22.40
N LYS A 526 -13.01 -15.26 -22.62
CA LYS A 526 -14.28 -14.51 -22.51
C LYS A 526 -14.94 -14.67 -21.14
N ASP A 527 -14.51 -15.64 -20.34
CA ASP A 527 -15.18 -16.05 -19.09
C ASP A 527 -14.75 -15.19 -17.91
N SER A 528 -13.49 -14.75 -17.86
CA SER A 528 -12.96 -13.88 -16.80
C SER A 528 -13.44 -12.43 -16.87
N GLY A 529 -14.15 -12.03 -17.94
CA GLY A 529 -14.75 -10.70 -18.07
C GLY A 529 -13.75 -9.57 -18.35
N TRP A 530 -12.54 -9.89 -18.83
CA TRP A 530 -11.53 -8.89 -19.19
C TRP A 530 -12.07 -7.85 -20.18
N GLY A 531 -11.67 -6.60 -19.98
CA GLY A 531 -12.08 -5.48 -20.84
C GLY A 531 -13.50 -4.98 -20.61
N LYS A 532 -14.29 -5.63 -19.77
CA LYS A 532 -15.64 -5.19 -19.42
C LYS A 532 -15.58 -4.34 -18.13
N PRO A 533 -15.97 -3.07 -18.16
CA PRO A 533 -16.01 -2.23 -16.97
C PRO A 533 -16.94 -2.83 -15.89
N GLN A 534 -16.42 -2.98 -14.69
CA GLN A 534 -17.20 -3.37 -13.51
C GLN A 534 -17.63 -2.10 -12.78
N THR A 535 -18.88 -1.70 -12.97
CA THR A 535 -19.40 -0.43 -12.46
C THR A 535 -20.53 -0.64 -11.46
N LYS A 536 -20.66 0.30 -10.51
CA LYS A 536 -21.79 0.38 -9.57
C LYS A 536 -22.10 1.84 -9.28
N ARG A 537 -23.36 2.17 -9.03
CA ARG A 537 -23.73 3.48 -8.47
C ARG A 537 -23.25 3.55 -7.04
N ALA A 538 -22.25 4.41 -6.74
CA ALA A 538 -21.70 4.59 -5.41
C ALA A 538 -22.36 5.75 -4.66
N VAL A 539 -22.66 6.85 -5.36
CA VAL A 539 -23.41 8.01 -4.87
C VAL A 539 -24.38 8.52 -5.96
N SER A 540 -25.35 9.32 -5.58
CA SER A 540 -26.26 9.93 -6.55
C SER A 540 -25.53 10.96 -7.43
N GLU A 541 -26.08 11.25 -8.61
CA GLU A 541 -25.56 12.30 -9.51
C GLU A 541 -25.54 13.67 -8.81
N ALA A 542 -26.57 13.95 -8.06
CA ALA A 542 -26.69 15.17 -7.29
C ALA A 542 -25.53 15.36 -6.29
N VAL A 543 -25.20 14.31 -5.54
CA VAL A 543 -24.06 14.30 -4.60
C VAL A 543 -22.74 14.50 -5.35
N ALA A 544 -22.52 13.71 -6.41
CA ALA A 544 -21.30 13.79 -7.21
C ALA A 544 -21.11 15.16 -7.84
N TRP A 545 -22.18 15.74 -8.37
CA TRP A 545 -22.18 17.08 -8.95
C TRP A 545 -21.81 18.15 -7.91
N LYS A 546 -22.45 18.14 -6.74
CA LYS A 546 -22.17 19.18 -5.71
C LYS A 546 -20.76 19.05 -5.15
N VAL A 547 -20.27 17.83 -4.95
CA VAL A 547 -18.86 17.60 -4.60
C VAL A 547 -17.95 18.16 -5.67
N THR A 548 -18.22 17.88 -6.94
CA THR A 548 -17.43 18.38 -8.08
C THR A 548 -17.48 19.91 -8.17
N ASP A 549 -18.64 20.54 -7.95
CA ASP A 549 -18.80 21.98 -7.94
C ASP A 549 -17.89 22.65 -6.89
N ILE A 550 -17.88 22.13 -5.66
CA ILE A 550 -17.03 22.66 -4.58
C ILE A 550 -15.55 22.38 -4.86
N LEU A 551 -15.19 21.19 -5.38
CA LEU A 551 -13.80 20.86 -5.70
C LEU A 551 -13.29 21.65 -6.93
N ARG A 552 -14.14 22.07 -7.86
CA ARG A 552 -13.80 23.03 -8.92
C ARG A 552 -13.45 24.38 -8.32
N GLN A 553 -14.27 24.88 -7.41
CA GLN A 553 -13.96 26.14 -6.69
C GLN A 553 -12.63 26.01 -5.93
N ASN A 554 -12.35 24.84 -5.31
CA ASN A 554 -11.06 24.59 -4.66
C ASN A 554 -9.88 24.61 -5.66
N ALA A 555 -10.05 24.06 -6.86
CA ALA A 555 -9.04 24.08 -7.91
C ALA A 555 -8.80 25.51 -8.49
N LEU A 556 -9.81 26.38 -8.41
CA LEU A 556 -9.71 27.77 -8.91
C LEU A 556 -9.21 28.74 -7.84
N TYR A 557 -9.75 28.64 -6.62
CA TYR A 557 -9.62 29.68 -5.60
C TYR A 557 -9.11 29.17 -4.25
N GLY A 558 -9.05 27.84 -4.06
CA GLY A 558 -8.65 27.20 -2.79
C GLY A 558 -7.21 26.67 -2.82
N THR A 559 -6.97 25.65 -1.99
CA THR A 559 -5.65 25.00 -1.86
C THR A 559 -5.19 24.28 -3.12
N GLY A 560 -6.09 23.98 -4.05
CA GLY A 560 -5.81 23.36 -5.36
C GLY A 560 -5.52 24.38 -6.47
N ALA A 561 -5.46 25.68 -6.16
CA ALA A 561 -5.18 26.71 -7.17
C ALA A 561 -3.85 26.46 -7.89
N GLY A 562 -3.84 26.69 -9.21
CA GLY A 562 -2.70 26.39 -10.08
C GLY A 562 -2.70 24.96 -10.66
N SER A 563 -3.71 24.12 -10.36
CA SER A 563 -3.84 22.80 -10.99
C SER A 563 -4.39 22.87 -12.42
N GLY A 564 -5.21 23.85 -12.77
CA GLY A 564 -5.84 23.96 -14.08
C GLY A 564 -4.89 24.38 -15.20
N ASP A 565 -5.12 23.89 -16.41
CA ASP A 565 -4.40 24.26 -17.64
C ASP A 565 -5.08 25.42 -18.39
N GLY A 566 -6.17 25.97 -17.87
CA GLY A 566 -6.97 27.02 -18.46
C GLY A 566 -7.93 26.55 -19.56
N LEU A 567 -7.82 25.33 -20.02
CA LEU A 567 -8.64 24.76 -21.11
C LEU A 567 -9.64 23.70 -20.60
N HIS A 568 -9.17 22.79 -19.77
CA HIS A 568 -9.99 21.65 -19.31
C HIS A 568 -10.48 21.91 -17.87
N PRO A 569 -11.79 22.05 -17.66
CA PRO A 569 -12.34 22.18 -16.30
C PRO A 569 -11.90 21.04 -15.42
N ASN A 570 -11.30 21.37 -14.29
CA ASN A 570 -10.80 20.40 -13.33
C ASN A 570 -11.36 20.63 -11.93
N ALA A 571 -11.37 19.58 -11.13
CA ALA A 571 -11.76 19.58 -9.74
C ALA A 571 -10.72 18.78 -8.94
N GLY A 572 -10.44 19.16 -7.71
CA GLY A 572 -9.45 18.42 -6.93
C GLY A 572 -9.28 18.94 -5.51
N LYS A 573 -8.55 18.13 -4.74
CA LYS A 573 -8.26 18.39 -3.32
C LYS A 573 -6.80 18.08 -3.01
N THR A 574 -6.16 19.00 -2.29
CA THR A 574 -4.82 18.80 -1.72
C THR A 574 -4.90 17.99 -0.42
N GLY A 575 -3.87 17.20 -0.17
CA GLY A 575 -3.62 16.50 1.09
C GLY A 575 -2.23 16.78 1.60
N THR A 576 -2.11 16.95 2.89
CA THR A 576 -0.84 17.06 3.62
C THR A 576 -1.05 16.38 4.96
N THR A 577 -0.15 15.48 5.33
CA THR A 577 -0.18 14.83 6.64
C THR A 577 0.59 15.63 7.67
N GLU A 578 0.39 15.33 8.95
CA GLU A 578 1.19 15.87 10.03
C GLU A 578 2.68 15.62 9.75
N ASN A 579 3.51 16.57 10.14
CA ASN A 579 4.96 16.55 9.90
C ASN A 579 5.39 16.53 8.43
N HIS A 580 4.49 16.84 7.48
CA HIS A 580 4.81 16.85 6.03
C HIS A 580 5.35 15.53 5.49
N ALA A 581 4.95 14.39 6.07
CA ALA A 581 5.49 13.08 5.66
C ALA A 581 4.91 12.56 4.34
N ASP A 582 3.62 12.87 4.07
CA ASP A 582 2.94 12.59 2.82
C ASP A 582 2.26 13.85 2.28
N ALA A 583 2.38 14.08 0.98
CA ALA A 583 1.72 15.17 0.28
C ALA A 583 0.99 14.63 -0.96
N TRP A 584 -0.24 15.13 -1.17
CA TRP A 584 -1.16 14.61 -2.19
C TRP A 584 -1.80 15.75 -2.99
N PHE A 585 -2.11 15.46 -4.25
CA PHE A 585 -3.14 16.14 -4.98
C PHE A 585 -3.98 15.12 -5.75
N ASP A 586 -5.25 15.02 -5.38
CA ASP A 586 -6.22 14.14 -5.99
C ASP A 586 -7.16 15.00 -6.82
N GLY A 587 -6.96 14.97 -8.13
CA GLY A 587 -7.68 15.83 -9.05
C GLY A 587 -8.24 15.06 -10.24
N TYR A 588 -9.25 15.63 -10.90
CA TYR A 588 -9.86 15.04 -12.07
C TYR A 588 -10.43 16.07 -13.02
N THR A 589 -10.48 15.67 -14.28
CA THR A 589 -11.34 16.22 -15.34
C THR A 589 -12.40 15.18 -15.67
N ARG A 590 -13.28 15.49 -16.61
CA ARG A 590 -14.23 14.49 -17.13
C ARG A 590 -13.56 13.30 -17.83
N GLN A 591 -12.34 13.48 -18.35
CA GLN A 591 -11.59 12.48 -19.11
C GLN A 591 -10.69 11.60 -18.24
N LEU A 592 -10.04 12.18 -17.23
CA LEU A 592 -9.07 11.49 -16.38
C LEU A 592 -9.22 11.90 -14.92
N SER A 593 -9.14 10.92 -14.04
CA SER A 593 -8.88 11.10 -12.62
C SER A 593 -7.43 10.76 -12.35
N THR A 594 -6.69 11.71 -11.80
CA THR A 594 -5.25 11.59 -11.57
C THR A 594 -4.90 11.94 -10.14
N VAL A 595 -4.15 11.05 -9.50
CA VAL A 595 -3.60 11.25 -8.16
C VAL A 595 -2.10 11.38 -8.26
N VAL A 596 -1.57 12.39 -7.59
CA VAL A 596 -0.14 12.61 -7.35
C VAL A 596 0.12 12.46 -5.86
N TRP A 597 0.99 11.53 -5.50
CA TRP A 597 1.52 11.38 -4.15
C TRP A 597 3.01 11.70 -4.12
N MET A 598 3.48 12.25 -3.00
CA MET A 598 4.89 12.52 -2.72
C MET A 598 5.23 12.15 -1.27
N GLY A 599 6.36 11.50 -1.07
CA GLY A 599 6.82 11.05 0.25
C GLY A 599 8.07 10.17 0.16
N TYR A 600 8.54 9.70 1.30
CA TYR A 600 9.64 8.74 1.35
C TYR A 600 9.09 7.30 1.47
N PRO A 601 9.51 6.39 0.58
CA PRO A 601 9.05 4.98 0.64
C PRO A 601 9.41 4.26 1.93
N GLU A 602 10.48 4.71 2.60
CA GLU A 602 11.03 4.09 3.80
C GLU A 602 10.19 4.31 5.07
N GLY A 603 9.25 5.27 5.04
CA GLY A 603 8.40 5.57 6.19
C GLY A 603 7.84 6.99 6.19
N GLU A 604 7.28 7.40 7.32
CA GLU A 604 6.75 8.75 7.54
C GLU A 604 7.90 9.73 7.88
N ILE A 605 8.75 10.01 6.90
CA ILE A 605 9.89 10.93 7.05
C ILE A 605 9.44 12.33 6.67
N PRO A 606 9.64 13.33 7.55
CA PRO A 606 9.23 14.71 7.30
C PRO A 606 9.93 15.34 6.07
N MET A 607 9.16 15.98 5.21
CA MET A 607 9.65 16.72 4.04
C MET A 607 9.63 18.23 4.31
N VAL A 608 10.32 18.66 5.36
CA VAL A 608 10.30 20.07 5.84
C VAL A 608 11.21 21.01 5.03
N ASN A 609 12.10 20.45 4.20
CA ASN A 609 12.99 21.23 3.34
C ASN A 609 13.27 20.47 2.04
N VAL A 610 12.43 20.66 1.05
CA VAL A 610 12.65 20.20 -0.32
C VAL A 610 12.70 21.44 -1.21
N HIS A 611 13.83 21.69 -1.87
CA HIS A 611 14.07 22.91 -2.65
C HIS A 611 13.80 24.21 -1.88
N GLY A 612 14.08 24.23 -0.57
CA GLY A 612 13.84 25.36 0.31
C GLY A 612 12.41 25.52 0.83
N LEU A 613 11.51 24.57 0.53
CA LEU A 613 10.10 24.62 0.91
C LEU A 613 9.73 23.44 1.82
N SER A 614 8.85 23.66 2.78
CA SER A 614 8.11 22.58 3.45
C SER A 614 7.06 22.03 2.49
N VAL A 615 7.06 20.70 2.31
CA VAL A 615 6.21 20.05 1.33
C VAL A 615 4.75 20.01 1.81
N ALA A 616 3.87 20.50 0.94
CA ALA A 616 2.42 20.39 1.08
C ALA A 616 1.82 19.96 -0.27
N GLY A 617 0.56 19.57 -0.27
CA GLY A 617 -0.13 19.18 -1.51
C GLY A 617 -0.08 20.26 -2.60
N ALA A 618 -0.09 21.54 -2.20
CA ALA A 618 -0.01 22.67 -3.11
C ALA A 618 1.40 22.97 -3.65
N THR A 619 2.49 22.56 -2.95
CA THR A 619 3.85 22.99 -3.30
C THR A 619 4.46 22.18 -4.45
N PHE A 620 4.31 20.85 -4.46
CA PHE A 620 4.84 19.97 -5.50
C PHE A 620 3.79 19.09 -6.17
N PRO A 621 2.85 18.42 -5.43
CA PRO A 621 1.84 17.59 -6.07
C PRO A 621 0.95 18.35 -7.07
N VAL A 622 0.50 19.58 -6.75
CA VAL A 622 -0.29 20.41 -7.68
C VAL A 622 0.48 20.76 -8.95
N PRO A 623 1.71 21.30 -8.91
CA PRO A 623 2.51 21.53 -10.12
C PRO A 623 2.79 20.27 -10.93
N ILE A 624 3.09 19.13 -10.29
CA ILE A 624 3.30 17.85 -10.99
C ILE A 624 2.02 17.43 -11.70
N TRP A 625 0.87 17.55 -11.05
CA TRP A 625 -0.43 17.24 -11.61
C TRP A 625 -0.74 18.13 -12.82
N HIS A 626 -0.53 19.44 -12.68
CA HIS A 626 -0.71 20.43 -13.76
C HIS A 626 0.13 20.07 -15.00
N GLU A 627 1.43 19.91 -14.83
CA GLU A 627 2.39 19.59 -15.90
C GLU A 627 1.97 18.28 -16.62
N TYR A 628 1.58 17.28 -15.85
CA TYR A 628 1.11 16.02 -16.41
C TYR A 628 -0.21 16.17 -17.15
N MET A 629 -1.24 16.76 -16.54
CA MET A 629 -2.59 16.82 -17.09
C MET A 629 -2.67 17.75 -18.31
N ALA A 630 -2.00 18.88 -18.30
CA ALA A 630 -1.91 19.78 -19.45
C ALA A 630 -1.34 19.04 -20.66
N ALA A 631 -0.24 18.29 -20.49
CA ALA A 631 0.36 17.50 -21.56
C ALA A 631 -0.50 16.27 -21.95
N ALA A 632 -1.14 15.64 -20.98
CA ALA A 632 -1.98 14.46 -21.20
C ALA A 632 -3.21 14.80 -22.05
N LEU A 633 -3.84 15.95 -21.79
CA LEU A 633 -5.09 16.38 -22.43
C LEU A 633 -4.91 17.29 -23.63
N TRP A 634 -3.69 17.70 -23.97
CA TRP A 634 -3.37 18.67 -25.02
C TRP A 634 -4.15 18.52 -26.35
N HIS A 635 -4.43 17.29 -26.75
CA HIS A 635 -5.18 17.00 -27.98
C HIS A 635 -6.61 16.49 -27.71
N HIS A 636 -7.08 16.55 -26.48
CA HIS A 636 -8.42 16.13 -26.16
C HIS A 636 -9.41 17.28 -26.28
N LYS A 637 -10.64 16.95 -26.68
CA LYS A 637 -11.73 17.90 -26.69
C LYS A 637 -11.97 18.41 -25.27
N GLU A 638 -12.16 19.70 -25.14
CA GLU A 638 -12.64 20.30 -23.89
C GLU A 638 -14.02 19.73 -23.55
N LEU A 639 -14.15 19.14 -22.35
CA LEU A 639 -15.40 18.61 -21.85
C LEU A 639 -15.68 19.22 -20.46
N GLY A 640 -16.76 20.00 -20.39
CA GLY A 640 -17.33 20.46 -19.12
C GLY A 640 -17.88 19.30 -18.30
N PHE A 641 -17.99 19.47 -16.98
CA PHE A 641 -18.68 18.50 -16.13
C PHE A 641 -20.17 18.48 -16.44
N GLU A 642 -20.76 17.30 -16.38
CA GLU A 642 -22.20 17.11 -16.63
C GLU A 642 -23.02 17.71 -15.49
N LEU A 643 -24.22 18.21 -15.81
CA LEU A 643 -25.19 18.64 -14.82
C LEU A 643 -26.05 17.44 -14.40
N PRO A 644 -26.51 17.38 -13.15
CA PRO A 644 -27.37 16.31 -12.68
C PRO A 644 -28.81 16.52 -13.18
N ASP A 645 -29.55 15.45 -13.37
CA ASP A 645 -30.98 15.52 -13.66
C ASP A 645 -31.79 16.18 -12.51
N LYS A 646 -31.32 15.95 -11.30
CA LYS A 646 -31.90 16.52 -10.07
C LYS A 646 -30.79 17.05 -9.16
N TYR A 647 -30.96 18.27 -8.67
CA TYR A 647 -30.04 18.85 -7.69
C TYR A 647 -30.22 18.22 -6.31
N PRO A 648 -29.20 18.32 -5.42
CA PRO A 648 -29.33 17.83 -4.05
C PRO A 648 -30.47 18.54 -3.32
N THR A 649 -31.22 17.77 -2.53
CA THR A 649 -32.19 18.35 -1.59
C THR A 649 -31.56 18.39 -0.21
N TYR A 650 -31.68 19.54 0.43
CA TYR A 650 -31.11 19.76 1.75
C TYR A 650 -32.23 19.82 2.81
N HIS A 651 -31.88 19.35 3.99
CA HIS A 651 -32.75 19.44 5.15
C HIS A 651 -32.13 20.36 6.19
N SER A 652 -32.91 21.14 6.92
CA SER A 652 -32.36 21.99 7.98
C SER A 652 -31.64 21.10 9.01
N VAL A 653 -30.38 21.43 9.28
CA VAL A 653 -29.53 20.66 10.19
C VAL A 653 -29.93 20.93 11.63
N THR A 654 -30.91 20.19 12.12
CA THR A 654 -31.29 20.19 13.56
C THR A 654 -30.59 19.05 14.34
N ARG A 655 -29.64 18.32 13.72
CA ARG A 655 -29.11 17.07 14.27
C ARG A 655 -27.61 17.05 14.51
N GLY A 656 -26.86 18.12 14.15
CA GLY A 656 -25.44 18.21 14.45
C GLY A 656 -25.21 18.88 15.81
N ASN A 657 -24.22 18.42 16.56
CA ASN A 657 -23.83 19.02 17.84
C ASN A 657 -22.96 20.27 17.66
N TYR A 658 -22.37 20.45 16.46
CA TYR A 658 -21.36 21.48 16.20
C TYR A 658 -21.72 22.44 15.08
N GLY A 659 -22.57 22.04 14.12
CA GLY A 659 -22.97 22.85 12.98
C GLY A 659 -24.05 23.88 13.35
N SER A 660 -24.04 25.04 12.68
CA SER A 660 -25.08 26.06 12.76
C SER A 660 -25.54 26.50 11.37
N LEU A 661 -26.77 26.98 11.24
CA LEU A 661 -27.26 27.61 10.02
C LEU A 661 -26.86 29.09 10.00
N GLY A 662 -26.36 29.59 8.87
CA GLY A 662 -26.10 31.02 8.68
C GLY A 662 -27.38 31.83 8.67
N SER A 663 -27.33 33.05 9.24
CA SER A 663 -28.49 33.94 9.37
C SER A 663 -29.02 34.58 8.07
N TYR A 664 -28.45 34.21 6.91
CA TYR A 664 -28.83 34.74 5.60
C TYR A 664 -29.27 33.63 4.64
N TYR A 665 -30.37 32.98 4.91
CA TYR A 665 -30.99 32.15 3.89
C TYR A 665 -32.34 32.71 3.51
N SER A 666 -32.37 33.50 2.41
CA SER A 666 -33.55 33.58 1.57
C SER A 666 -33.45 32.39 0.61
N ALA A 667 -34.40 31.45 0.67
CA ALA A 667 -34.47 30.34 -0.27
C ALA A 667 -34.34 30.88 -1.70
N PRO A 668 -33.49 30.32 -2.57
CA PRO A 668 -33.52 30.71 -3.96
C PRO A 668 -34.90 30.34 -4.50
N SER A 669 -35.67 31.37 -4.87
CA SER A 669 -36.83 31.23 -5.69
C SER A 669 -36.48 30.35 -6.88
N SER A 670 -37.30 29.34 -7.10
CA SER A 670 -37.29 28.38 -8.21
C SER A 670 -36.51 28.89 -9.45
N TYR A 671 -35.47 28.16 -9.85
CA TYR A 671 -34.89 28.34 -11.16
C TYR A 671 -35.98 28.02 -12.21
N SER A 672 -36.61 29.08 -12.73
CA SER A 672 -37.42 28.98 -13.94
C SER A 672 -36.46 28.69 -15.09
N SER A 673 -36.69 27.59 -15.75
CA SER A 673 -36.03 27.23 -17.00
C SER A 673 -36.38 28.27 -18.06
N THR A 674 -35.51 29.22 -18.29
CA THR A 674 -35.59 30.07 -19.49
C THR A 674 -34.84 29.37 -20.62
N THR A 675 -35.61 28.84 -21.54
CA THR A 675 -35.18 28.44 -22.87
C THR A 675 -34.49 29.64 -23.55
N PRO A 676 -33.34 29.47 -24.24
CA PRO A 676 -32.74 30.58 -24.99
C PRO A 676 -33.66 30.99 -26.16
N ALA A 677 -34.20 32.21 -26.06
CA ALA A 677 -34.89 32.82 -27.16
C ALA A 677 -33.88 33.29 -28.21
N THR A 678 -34.20 33.01 -29.48
CA THR A 678 -33.50 33.43 -30.67
C THR A 678 -33.34 34.95 -30.69
N THR A 679 -32.12 35.47 -30.70
CA THR A 679 -31.82 36.90 -30.73
C THR A 679 -31.93 37.42 -32.16
N THR A 680 -32.94 38.21 -32.40
CA THR A 680 -33.05 39.08 -33.60
C THR A 680 -32.21 40.33 -33.35
N THR A 681 -31.29 40.62 -34.26
CA THR A 681 -30.39 41.79 -34.24
C THR A 681 -31.18 43.07 -34.42
N SER A 682 -31.12 43.97 -33.42
CA SER A 682 -31.54 45.36 -33.59
C SER A 682 -30.39 46.27 -33.14
N ALA A 683 -30.00 47.19 -33.98
CA ALA A 683 -28.94 48.17 -33.83
C ALA A 683 -29.19 49.08 -32.60
N VAL A 684 -28.20 49.23 -31.75
CA VAL A 684 -28.19 50.20 -30.66
C VAL A 684 -27.15 51.26 -30.88
N THR A 685 -27.64 52.49 -30.88
CA THR A 685 -26.95 53.77 -30.98
C THR A 685 -25.98 53.94 -29.78
N THR A 686 -24.78 54.32 -30.09
CA THR A 686 -23.70 54.66 -29.15
C THR A 686 -24.10 55.86 -28.26
N GLN A 687 -24.09 55.68 -26.95
CA GLN A 687 -24.10 56.75 -25.98
C GLN A 687 -22.79 56.71 -25.16
N GLU A 688 -22.05 57.78 -25.22
CA GLU A 688 -20.71 58.03 -24.67
C GLU A 688 -20.80 58.14 -23.14
N ALA A 689 -19.97 57.39 -22.40
CA ALA A 689 -19.85 57.49 -20.94
C ALA A 689 -18.86 58.59 -20.54
N PRO A 690 -19.09 59.35 -19.46
CA PRO A 690 -18.23 60.48 -19.09
C PRO A 690 -16.93 60.00 -18.43
N ALA A 691 -15.85 60.75 -18.74
CA ALA A 691 -14.50 60.49 -18.24
C ALA A 691 -14.35 60.76 -16.73
N PRO A 692 -13.49 60.01 -16.03
CA PRO A 692 -13.21 60.26 -14.62
C PRO A 692 -12.34 61.49 -14.40
N PRO A 693 -12.44 62.19 -13.24
CA PRO A 693 -11.77 63.46 -12.97
C PRO A 693 -10.27 63.26 -12.72
N VAL A 694 -9.50 64.20 -13.23
CA VAL A 694 -8.06 64.36 -13.08
C VAL A 694 -7.70 64.66 -11.62
N SER A 695 -6.87 63.84 -11.00
CA SER A 695 -6.31 64.10 -9.66
C SER A 695 -5.02 64.89 -9.74
N THR A 696 -5.02 66.00 -9.03
CA THR A 696 -3.91 66.97 -8.87
C THR A 696 -2.77 66.41 -8.00
N LYS A 697 -1.56 66.75 -8.33
CA LYS A 697 -0.28 66.51 -7.67
C LYS A 697 -0.32 66.66 -6.15
N ALA A 698 0.23 65.69 -5.44
CA ALA A 698 0.67 65.84 -4.07
C ALA A 698 2.18 65.58 -3.96
N THR A 699 2.82 66.49 -3.28
CA THR A 699 4.23 66.68 -2.99
C THR A 699 4.86 65.58 -2.19
N THR A 700 6.08 65.22 -2.53
CA THR A 700 6.99 64.29 -1.84
C THR A 700 7.40 64.77 -0.44
N PRO A 701 7.41 63.99 0.60
CA PRO A 701 8.17 64.27 1.82
C PRO A 701 9.51 63.51 1.82
N LYS A 702 10.50 64.19 2.33
CA LYS A 702 11.93 63.91 2.51
C LYS A 702 12.16 62.70 3.46
N PRO A 703 13.21 61.92 3.29
CA PRO A 703 13.44 60.70 4.07
C PRO A 703 13.90 60.99 5.50
N LYS A 704 13.37 60.18 6.44
CA LYS A 704 13.71 60.19 7.85
C LYS A 704 14.83 59.18 8.12
N GLN A 705 15.81 59.58 8.89
CA GLN A 705 17.07 58.91 9.20
C GLN A 705 16.86 57.55 9.86
N THR A 706 17.68 56.59 9.45
CA THR A 706 17.87 55.23 10.02
C THR A 706 18.63 55.30 11.35
N PRO A 707 18.29 54.48 12.37
CA PRO A 707 19.13 54.30 13.55
C PRO A 707 20.32 53.36 13.24
N PRO A 708 21.42 53.40 14.03
CA PRO A 708 22.67 52.74 13.69
C PRO A 708 22.59 51.21 13.84
N ALA A 709 23.31 50.52 12.96
CA ALA A 709 23.45 49.07 12.92
C ALA A 709 24.14 48.50 14.15
N THR A 710 23.54 47.48 14.73
CA THR A 710 24.18 46.63 15.77
C THR A 710 25.17 45.69 15.08
N THR A 711 26.43 45.82 15.49
CA THR A 711 27.56 45.00 15.02
C THR A 711 27.35 43.54 15.36
N VAL A 712 27.15 42.70 14.34
CA VAL A 712 27.19 41.24 14.49
C VAL A 712 28.65 40.79 14.43
N VAL A 713 29.12 40.20 15.51
CA VAL A 713 30.44 39.57 15.59
C VAL A 713 30.44 38.31 14.74
N GLN A 714 31.29 38.28 13.74
CA GLN A 714 31.54 37.16 12.85
C GLN A 714 32.38 36.09 13.59
N PRO A 715 32.04 34.80 13.55
CA PRO A 715 32.91 33.74 14.10
C PRO A 715 34.17 33.59 13.22
N PRO A 716 35.30 33.15 13.83
CA PRO A 716 36.56 33.02 13.11
C PRO A 716 36.53 31.87 12.07
N PRO A 717 37.32 31.98 10.99
CA PRO A 717 37.37 30.97 9.93
C PRO A 717 37.98 29.65 10.44
N PRO A 718 37.56 28.47 9.87
CA PRO A 718 38.12 27.21 10.26
C PRO A 718 39.57 27.07 9.83
N THR A 719 40.37 26.52 10.72
CA THR A 719 41.79 26.22 10.55
C THR A 719 41.97 25.16 9.48
N THR A 720 42.71 25.48 8.43
CA THR A 720 43.10 24.57 7.35
C THR A 720 44.10 23.54 7.88
N THR A 721 43.71 22.32 7.99
CA THR A 721 44.62 21.19 8.25
C THR A 721 45.29 20.82 6.91
N ALA A 722 46.62 20.84 6.90
CA ALA A 722 47.43 20.56 5.74
C ALA A 722 47.23 19.11 5.25
N ALA A 723 47.19 18.94 3.91
CA ALA A 723 47.11 17.67 3.24
C ALA A 723 48.44 16.89 3.41
N PRO A 724 48.39 15.55 3.54
CA PRO A 724 49.62 14.72 3.53
C PRO A 724 50.25 14.68 2.11
N PRO A 725 51.57 14.47 2.03
CA PRO A 725 52.28 14.47 0.75
C PRO A 725 51.93 13.25 -0.10
N PRO A 726 52.10 13.32 -1.45
CA PRO A 726 51.73 12.27 -2.36
C PRO A 726 52.65 11.06 -2.22
N ALA A 727 52.08 9.86 -2.26
CA ALA A 727 52.78 8.60 -2.24
C ALA A 727 53.55 8.40 -3.58
N THR A 728 54.80 8.03 -3.46
CA THR A 728 55.71 7.72 -4.53
C THR A 728 55.26 6.44 -5.25
N THR A 729 54.99 6.55 -6.54
CA THR A 729 54.66 5.42 -7.43
C THR A 729 55.94 4.67 -7.77
N THR A 730 56.14 3.49 -7.22
CA THR A 730 57.11 2.52 -7.69
C THR A 730 56.51 1.73 -8.85
N THR A 731 57.11 1.88 -10.01
CA THR A 731 56.80 1.13 -11.24
C THR A 731 57.38 -0.27 -11.10
N GLU A 732 56.54 -1.28 -10.89
CA GLU A 732 56.95 -2.70 -11.05
C GLU A 732 56.69 -3.15 -12.47
N THR A 733 57.74 -3.63 -13.12
CA THR A 733 57.76 -4.25 -14.45
C THR A 733 57.12 -5.65 -14.38
N PRO A 734 56.27 -6.07 -15.32
CA PRO A 734 55.73 -7.42 -15.33
C PRO A 734 56.75 -8.47 -15.80
N PRO A 735 56.66 -9.70 -15.26
CA PRO A 735 57.55 -10.80 -15.68
C PRO A 735 57.14 -11.38 -17.06
N PRO A 736 58.06 -11.96 -17.83
CA PRO A 736 57.79 -12.50 -19.15
C PRO A 736 56.99 -13.81 -19.10
N GLY A 737 56.05 -13.98 -20.04
CA GLY A 737 55.24 -15.19 -20.23
C GLY A 737 56.10 -16.40 -20.74
N PRO A 738 55.65 -17.64 -20.45
CA PRO A 738 56.35 -18.84 -20.89
C PRO A 738 56.02 -19.12 -22.35
N GLY A 739 57.15 -19.43 -23.10
CA GLY A 739 57.18 -19.72 -24.55
C GLY A 739 56.51 -21.03 -24.95
N GLN A 740 55.98 -20.98 -26.14
CA GLN A 740 55.65 -22.15 -26.97
C GLN A 740 56.92 -22.82 -27.48
N THR A 741 56.97 -24.14 -27.39
CA THR A 741 57.80 -25.00 -28.26
C THR A 741 57.21 -26.41 -28.26
N PRO A 742 57.55 -27.25 -29.26
CA PRO A 742 56.99 -27.30 -30.62
C PRO A 742 55.93 -28.39 -30.75
#